data_87f90881f5c394aca3ee9e49e6724aff
#
_entry.id   87f90881f5c394aca3ee9e49e6724aff
#
_cell.length_a   1.000
_cell.length_b   1.000
_cell.length_c   1.000
_cell.angle_alpha   90.00
_cell.angle_beta   90.00
_cell.angle_gamma   90.00
#
_symmetry.space_group_name_H-M   'P 1'
#
loop_
_entity.id
_entity.type
_entity.pdbx_description
1 polymer ?
#
loop_
_entity_poly.entity_id
_entity_poly.type
_entity_poly.pdbx_seq_one_letter_code
_entity_poly.pdbx_strand_id
1 'polypeptide(L)'
;MQYVYAFEEGGKDQKFLLGGKGANLAEMTNLGLPVPPGFTITTEACKAYMAAGDRLPDGLMDEVAAALATLEGKMGKRLGDDADPLLVSVRSGAPFSMPGMMDTVLNLGLNDRSVGGLAKQTGNERFAYDSYRRFVQMFGKIVLDIDGELFEEELDKLRHARGVATDPELSASDLAELVETFKGIVKQEAGVDFPQDPKEQLRYAIEAVFKSWNGKRARDYRRFEGIPDDLGTAVNVQAMVFGNKGDDSGTGVAFTRDPATGENRPYGDFLRNAQGEDVVAGIREVEKLDVMAQHFAECHAQLLDVMQTLQNHYRDMCDIEFTIEQGRLFLLQTRVGKRTAAAALRMAVEMVDEGLIDKTEAVRRVEPAQLDQLLHPQFDPDATYHALTKGLNASPGAAVGKVAFTADDAEGAAERGEHVILVRPETSPDDVHGMIAAEGILTSRGGLVSHAAVVARGMGKPAVCGASGLDIDVDAKRVSVDGTTVHEGDVISINGTTGDVVVGAVPVVTPEPTGPFATILEWADELRRLGVRTNADLPEDAKKAREFGAEGIGLCRTEHMFLGDRLPLVQRFILADTEKEEQAALEKLETLQRADFLGILEAMDGLPVTVRLLDPPLHEFLPDVEELLVRDAKGQLDEAGRKLLAAAQAWRESNPMLGTRGCRLGIIKPGLYRMQVKALLEAAVERKISGGDPRVEIMIPLAVTEPELKYLVDEVREVAESLFSDTREGVSFLVGTMVETPRAALDAYDIAQVAEFFSFGTNDLTQMTFGFSRDDVEGRFMPRYLELHLLPANPFETIDVEGVGKLVRDAVTDGRKSRPDLKLGICGEHGGDPASVQFFHEVGLDYVSCSPFRVPIARLAAAQAVLARA
;
A
#
# COMPACT_ATOMS: atom_id res chain seq x y z
N MET A 1 -24.77 6.91 31.05
CA MET A 1 -23.45 6.91 30.39
C MET A 1 -23.14 8.36 30.11
N GLN A 2 -21.96 8.84 30.41
CA GLN A 2 -21.59 10.24 30.11
C GLN A 2 -21.21 10.33 28.63
N TYR A 3 -21.82 11.30 27.93
CA TYR A 3 -21.58 11.53 26.50
C TYR A 3 -20.68 12.73 26.22
N VAL A 4 -20.54 13.65 27.17
CA VAL A 4 -19.80 14.92 26.97
C VAL A 4 -18.66 15.04 27.96
N TYR A 5 -17.46 15.35 27.46
CA TYR A 5 -16.24 15.54 28.22
C TYR A 5 -15.62 16.91 27.91
N ALA A 6 -15.31 17.70 28.94
CA ALA A 6 -14.49 18.88 28.76
C ALA A 6 -13.06 18.47 28.33
N PHE A 7 -12.32 19.35 27.65
CA PHE A 7 -10.95 18.97 27.20
C PHE A 7 -10.03 18.61 28.36
N GLU A 8 -10.26 19.15 29.57
CA GLU A 8 -9.48 18.80 30.78
C GLU A 8 -9.78 17.40 31.34
N GLU A 9 -10.88 16.77 30.90
CA GLU A 9 -11.34 15.47 31.41
C GLU A 9 -10.88 14.27 30.55
N GLY A 10 -10.22 14.53 29.42
CA GLY A 10 -9.77 13.52 28.47
C GLY A 10 -8.25 13.39 28.38
N GLY A 11 -7.80 12.50 27.48
CA GLY A 11 -6.37 12.31 27.16
C GLY A 11 -6.17 11.45 25.88
N LYS A 12 -4.93 11.38 25.41
CA LYS A 12 -4.55 10.71 24.15
C LYS A 12 -4.94 9.23 24.08
N ASP A 13 -4.99 8.55 25.24
CA ASP A 13 -5.29 7.11 25.30
C ASP A 13 -6.78 6.81 25.06
N GLN A 14 -7.63 7.84 25.06
CA GLN A 14 -9.08 7.73 24.88
C GLN A 14 -9.54 8.00 23.44
N LYS A 15 -8.69 7.79 22.43
CA LYS A 15 -9.01 8.10 21.04
C LYS A 15 -10.24 7.36 20.50
N PHE A 16 -10.55 6.18 21.01
CA PHE A 16 -11.76 5.44 20.60
C PHE A 16 -13.04 6.00 21.20
N LEU A 17 -12.96 6.73 22.30
CA LEU A 17 -14.08 7.38 22.97
C LEU A 17 -14.23 8.84 22.49
N LEU A 18 -13.14 9.59 22.47
CA LEU A 18 -13.13 11.03 22.16
C LEU A 18 -12.81 11.34 20.69
N GLY A 19 -12.54 10.31 19.88
CA GLY A 19 -11.97 10.50 18.56
C GLY A 19 -10.52 10.99 18.63
N GLY A 20 -9.76 10.86 17.55
CA GLY A 20 -8.37 11.29 17.52
C GLY A 20 -8.19 12.79 17.77
N LYS A 21 -9.06 13.63 17.20
CA LYS A 21 -9.02 15.09 17.40
C LYS A 21 -9.35 15.48 18.84
N GLY A 22 -10.42 14.93 19.42
CA GLY A 22 -10.81 15.25 20.80
C GLY A 22 -9.78 14.79 21.82
N ALA A 23 -9.25 13.57 21.64
CA ALA A 23 -8.20 13.05 22.51
C ALA A 23 -6.92 13.93 22.50
N ASN A 24 -6.50 14.39 21.31
CA ASN A 24 -5.33 15.26 21.19
C ASN A 24 -5.59 16.70 21.70
N LEU A 25 -6.79 17.24 21.53
CA LEU A 25 -7.17 18.53 22.15
C LEU A 25 -7.11 18.43 23.66
N ALA A 26 -7.65 17.34 24.23
CA ALA A 26 -7.56 17.08 25.66
C ALA A 26 -6.11 16.95 26.15
N GLU A 27 -5.30 16.19 25.45
CA GLU A 27 -3.88 16.00 25.78
C GLU A 27 -3.11 17.31 25.77
N MET A 28 -3.27 18.13 24.72
CA MET A 28 -2.62 19.46 24.64
C MET A 28 -3.09 20.38 25.76
N THR A 29 -4.38 20.35 26.13
CA THR A 29 -4.92 21.13 27.23
C THR A 29 -4.29 20.72 28.56
N ASN A 30 -4.14 19.42 28.80
CA ASN A 30 -3.54 18.89 30.03
C ASN A 30 -2.02 19.13 30.10
N LEU A 31 -1.36 19.30 28.96
CA LEU A 31 0.03 19.75 28.88
C LEU A 31 0.19 21.26 29.14
N GLY A 32 -0.91 21.99 29.35
CA GLY A 32 -0.90 23.44 29.62
C GLY A 32 -0.63 24.28 28.37
N LEU A 33 -0.79 23.70 27.19
CA LEU A 33 -0.60 24.39 25.93
C LEU A 33 -1.80 25.33 25.61
N PRO A 34 -1.61 26.39 24.81
CA PRO A 34 -2.62 27.41 24.55
C PRO A 34 -3.73 26.88 23.60
N VAL A 35 -4.56 25.99 24.07
CA VAL A 35 -5.72 25.44 23.33
C VAL A 35 -6.96 26.24 23.64
N PRO A 36 -7.73 26.73 22.65
CA PRO A 36 -9.02 27.33 22.90
C PRO A 36 -9.93 26.34 23.65
N PRO A 37 -10.60 26.73 24.74
CA PRO A 37 -11.41 25.84 25.53
C PRO A 37 -12.57 25.26 24.73
N GLY A 38 -13.02 24.06 25.12
CA GLY A 38 -14.09 23.35 24.47
C GLY A 38 -14.45 22.05 25.17
N PHE A 39 -15.26 21.25 24.50
CA PHE A 39 -15.65 19.93 24.95
C PHE A 39 -15.83 18.97 23.77
N THR A 40 -15.79 17.68 24.07
CA THR A 40 -15.97 16.61 23.09
C THR A 40 -17.23 15.81 23.42
N ILE A 41 -18.08 15.60 22.43
CA ILE A 41 -19.19 14.64 22.45
C ILE A 41 -18.65 13.33 21.87
N THR A 42 -18.82 12.23 22.60
CA THR A 42 -18.15 10.96 22.35
C THR A 42 -18.62 10.22 21.11
N THR A 43 -17.81 9.28 20.63
CA THR A 43 -18.18 8.30 19.58
C THR A 43 -19.38 7.45 20.02
N GLU A 44 -19.51 7.17 21.32
CA GLU A 44 -20.64 6.40 21.86
C GLU A 44 -21.99 7.15 21.69
N ALA A 45 -21.98 8.48 21.76
CA ALA A 45 -23.16 9.28 21.44
C ALA A 45 -23.57 9.13 19.96
N CYS A 46 -22.58 9.10 19.05
CA CYS A 46 -22.81 8.85 17.62
C CYS A 46 -23.37 7.45 17.37
N LYS A 47 -22.82 6.42 18.00
CA LYS A 47 -23.35 5.04 17.92
C LYS A 47 -24.78 4.96 18.43
N ALA A 48 -25.07 5.59 19.57
CA ALA A 48 -26.42 5.64 20.11
C ALA A 48 -27.39 6.39 19.18
N TYR A 49 -26.96 7.49 18.56
CA TYR A 49 -27.71 8.23 17.55
C TYR A 49 -28.10 7.35 16.36
N MET A 50 -27.12 6.65 15.79
CA MET A 50 -27.34 5.72 14.66
C MET A 50 -28.29 4.56 15.06
N ALA A 51 -28.08 3.97 16.22
CA ALA A 51 -28.92 2.89 16.72
C ALA A 51 -30.39 3.31 17.00
N ALA A 52 -30.61 4.59 17.32
CA ALA A 52 -31.94 5.18 17.54
C ALA A 52 -32.61 5.64 16.23
N GLY A 53 -32.03 5.35 15.04
CA GLY A 53 -32.57 5.78 13.75
C GLY A 53 -32.49 7.30 13.57
N ASP A 54 -31.27 7.83 13.69
CA ASP A 54 -30.92 9.24 13.53
C ASP A 54 -31.64 10.18 14.52
N ARG A 55 -31.76 9.73 15.76
CA ARG A 55 -32.31 10.55 16.86
C ARG A 55 -31.27 10.69 17.96
N LEU A 56 -31.10 11.92 18.46
CA LEU A 56 -30.20 12.19 19.56
C LEU A 56 -30.57 11.37 20.81
N PRO A 57 -29.57 10.80 21.51
CA PRO A 57 -29.83 10.08 22.76
C PRO A 57 -30.49 10.98 23.83
N ASP A 58 -31.36 10.41 24.62
CA ASP A 58 -32.00 11.12 25.72
C ASP A 58 -30.93 11.65 26.70
N GLY A 59 -31.06 12.93 27.11
CA GLY A 59 -30.15 13.61 28.02
C GLY A 59 -28.89 14.17 27.36
N LEU A 60 -28.57 13.84 26.12
CA LEU A 60 -27.35 14.37 25.44
C LEU A 60 -27.35 15.90 25.39
N MET A 61 -28.47 16.52 24.98
CA MET A 61 -28.55 17.98 24.88
C MET A 61 -28.49 18.69 26.22
N ASP A 62 -28.88 18.01 27.32
CA ASP A 62 -28.75 18.55 28.69
C ASP A 62 -27.25 18.55 29.09
N GLU A 63 -26.49 17.49 28.77
CA GLU A 63 -25.03 17.45 28.99
C GLU A 63 -24.34 18.51 28.13
N VAL A 64 -24.73 18.67 26.87
CA VAL A 64 -24.21 19.70 25.96
C VAL A 64 -24.47 21.10 26.52
N ALA A 65 -25.70 21.36 27.03
CA ALA A 65 -26.04 22.65 27.62
C ALA A 65 -25.20 22.95 28.88
N ALA A 66 -24.91 21.95 29.70
CA ALA A 66 -24.09 22.10 30.91
C ALA A 66 -22.62 22.37 30.53
N ALA A 67 -22.07 21.66 29.55
CA ALA A 67 -20.72 21.87 29.03
C ALA A 67 -20.57 23.24 28.35
N LEU A 68 -21.60 23.66 27.59
CA LEU A 68 -21.64 24.99 26.96
C LEU A 68 -21.63 26.09 28.02
N ALA A 69 -22.45 25.98 29.09
CA ALA A 69 -22.43 26.94 30.17
C ALA A 69 -21.07 27.07 30.89
N THR A 70 -20.35 25.92 31.00
CA THR A 70 -18.97 25.92 31.51
C THR A 70 -18.02 26.62 30.56
N LEU A 71 -18.15 26.40 29.26
CA LEU A 71 -17.37 27.07 28.22
C LEU A 71 -17.63 28.57 28.20
N GLU A 72 -18.88 29.00 28.28
CA GLU A 72 -19.29 30.39 28.38
C GLU A 72 -18.68 31.08 29.60
N GLY A 73 -18.68 30.37 30.75
CA GLY A 73 -18.04 30.87 31.99
C GLY A 73 -16.52 31.06 31.83
N LYS A 74 -15.82 30.13 31.20
CA LYS A 74 -14.38 30.22 30.91
C LYS A 74 -14.05 31.38 29.95
N MET A 75 -14.89 31.58 28.94
CA MET A 75 -14.69 32.63 27.95
C MET A 75 -15.19 34.01 28.40
N GLY A 76 -16.03 34.06 29.43
CA GLY A 76 -16.69 35.31 29.84
C GLY A 76 -17.70 35.85 28.82
N LYS A 77 -18.17 34.99 27.90
CA LYS A 77 -19.06 35.31 26.78
C LYS A 77 -20.19 34.32 26.69
N ARG A 78 -21.27 34.64 25.99
CA ARG A 78 -22.40 33.75 25.75
C ARG A 78 -22.52 33.42 24.26
N LEU A 79 -22.93 32.21 23.96
CA LEU A 79 -23.16 31.76 22.60
C LEU A 79 -24.24 32.64 21.93
N GLY A 80 -23.85 33.33 20.85
CA GLY A 80 -24.72 34.21 20.10
C GLY A 80 -25.20 35.43 20.84
N ASP A 81 -24.47 35.94 21.85
CA ASP A 81 -24.78 37.18 22.54
C ASP A 81 -24.81 38.38 21.57
N ASP A 82 -25.81 39.28 21.78
CA ASP A 82 -26.04 40.41 20.89
C ASP A 82 -24.95 41.51 20.98
N ALA A 83 -24.12 41.50 22.03
CA ALA A 83 -23.10 42.55 22.28
C ALA A 83 -21.66 42.04 22.09
N ASP A 84 -21.35 40.85 22.65
CA ASP A 84 -20.02 40.19 22.54
C ASP A 84 -20.21 38.67 22.43
N PRO A 85 -20.52 38.16 21.22
CA PRO A 85 -20.88 36.77 21.04
C PRO A 85 -19.70 35.81 21.24
N LEU A 86 -19.92 34.74 22.01
CA LEU A 86 -19.11 33.54 21.86
C LEU A 86 -19.49 32.86 20.52
N LEU A 87 -18.51 32.56 19.72
CA LEU A 87 -18.64 31.74 18.55
C LEU A 87 -17.90 30.41 18.75
N VAL A 88 -18.43 29.34 18.21
CA VAL A 88 -17.81 28.01 18.32
C VAL A 88 -17.64 27.33 16.96
N SER A 89 -16.66 26.46 16.88
CA SER A 89 -16.53 25.49 15.80
C SER A 89 -17.10 24.15 16.26
N VAL A 90 -17.76 23.43 15.36
CA VAL A 90 -18.27 22.06 15.56
C VAL A 90 -17.58 21.16 14.54
N ARG A 91 -16.70 20.31 15.02
CA ARG A 91 -15.79 19.53 14.18
C ARG A 91 -15.95 18.04 14.43
N SER A 92 -15.94 17.24 13.38
CA SER A 92 -15.87 15.78 13.48
C SER A 92 -14.50 15.31 14.01
N GLY A 93 -14.48 14.17 14.67
CA GLY A 93 -13.26 13.57 15.21
C GLY A 93 -13.38 12.05 15.31
N ALA A 94 -13.14 11.33 14.19
CA ALA A 94 -13.11 9.87 14.21
C ALA A 94 -11.84 9.35 14.90
N PRO A 95 -11.84 8.09 15.39
CA PRO A 95 -10.62 7.46 15.96
C PRO A 95 -9.47 7.38 14.96
N PHE A 96 -9.76 7.26 13.66
CA PHE A 96 -8.80 7.27 12.56
C PHE A 96 -8.90 8.58 11.77
N SER A 97 -7.78 9.06 11.26
CA SER A 97 -7.75 10.28 10.45
C SER A 97 -8.42 10.03 9.10
N MET A 98 -9.45 10.81 8.79
CA MET A 98 -10.22 10.76 7.53
C MET A 98 -10.29 12.16 6.91
N PRO A 99 -9.19 12.65 6.30
CA PRO A 99 -9.08 14.04 5.85
C PRO A 99 -10.12 14.38 4.77
N GLY A 100 -10.90 15.46 4.99
CA GLY A 100 -11.92 15.92 4.03
C GLY A 100 -13.16 15.03 3.88
N MET A 101 -13.25 13.91 4.63
CA MET A 101 -14.36 12.96 4.50
C MET A 101 -15.57 13.31 5.37
N MET A 102 -15.37 14.08 6.42
CA MET A 102 -16.42 14.45 7.39
C MET A 102 -16.48 15.95 7.59
N ASP A 103 -17.62 16.42 8.04
CA ASP A 103 -18.01 17.81 8.04
C ASP A 103 -17.49 18.61 9.24
N THR A 104 -17.35 19.94 9.04
CA THR A 104 -16.97 20.93 10.04
C THR A 104 -17.86 22.16 9.86
N VAL A 105 -18.40 22.70 10.95
CA VAL A 105 -19.18 23.95 10.96
C VAL A 105 -18.41 24.98 11.78
N LEU A 106 -18.09 26.12 11.18
CA LEU A 106 -17.37 27.25 11.81
C LEU A 106 -18.31 28.42 12.04
N ASN A 107 -17.90 29.34 12.90
CA ASN A 107 -18.59 30.60 13.21
C ASN A 107 -20.02 30.41 13.75
N LEU A 108 -20.32 29.23 14.32
CA LEU A 108 -21.62 28.93 14.90
C LEU A 108 -21.91 29.86 16.08
N GLY A 109 -23.10 30.41 16.12
CA GLY A 109 -23.52 31.42 17.07
C GLY A 109 -23.84 32.78 16.42
N LEU A 110 -23.46 32.96 15.15
CA LEU A 110 -23.81 34.14 14.37
C LEU A 110 -25.30 34.09 13.95
N ASN A 111 -25.96 35.23 14.11
CA ASN A 111 -27.31 35.50 13.67
C ASN A 111 -27.46 36.97 13.34
N ASP A 112 -28.67 37.43 12.96
CA ASP A 112 -28.91 38.82 12.55
C ASP A 112 -28.67 39.85 13.64
N ARG A 113 -28.62 39.48 14.94
CA ARG A 113 -28.30 40.35 16.07
C ARG A 113 -26.86 40.27 16.49
N SER A 114 -26.34 39.06 16.66
CA SER A 114 -24.98 38.85 17.15
C SER A 114 -23.89 39.30 16.15
N VAL A 115 -24.17 39.38 14.84
CA VAL A 115 -23.25 39.98 13.85
C VAL A 115 -22.95 41.44 14.14
N GLY A 116 -23.95 42.18 14.59
CA GLY A 116 -23.75 43.58 15.01
C GLY A 116 -22.87 43.73 16.27
N GLY A 117 -23.00 42.78 17.21
CA GLY A 117 -22.14 42.69 18.39
C GLY A 117 -20.69 42.40 18.01
N LEU A 118 -20.46 41.41 17.13
CA LEU A 118 -19.14 41.07 16.62
C LEU A 118 -18.48 42.26 15.88
N ALA A 119 -19.26 42.98 15.06
CA ALA A 119 -18.79 44.15 14.33
C ALA A 119 -18.33 45.26 15.31
N LYS A 120 -19.08 45.50 16.36
CA LYS A 120 -18.74 46.51 17.39
C LYS A 120 -17.50 46.11 18.21
N GLN A 121 -17.46 44.83 18.63
CA GLN A 121 -16.40 44.29 19.45
C GLN A 121 -15.05 44.30 18.71
N THR A 122 -15.06 43.94 17.42
CA THR A 122 -13.84 43.91 16.59
C THR A 122 -13.48 45.27 15.97
N GLY A 123 -14.42 46.23 15.94
CA GLY A 123 -14.26 47.48 15.18
C GLY A 123 -14.18 47.27 13.66
N ASN A 124 -14.54 46.06 13.19
CA ASN A 124 -14.42 45.62 11.79
C ASN A 124 -15.75 44.98 11.30
N GLU A 125 -16.60 45.82 10.74
CA GLU A 125 -17.91 45.44 10.23
C GLU A 125 -17.79 44.44 9.05
N ARG A 126 -16.79 44.66 8.20
CA ARG A 126 -16.53 43.75 7.09
C ARG A 126 -16.21 42.33 7.57
N PHE A 127 -15.33 42.16 8.55
CA PHE A 127 -14.99 40.89 9.17
C PHE A 127 -16.22 40.18 9.73
N ALA A 128 -17.09 40.91 10.42
CA ALA A 128 -18.28 40.35 11.02
C ALA A 128 -19.24 39.80 9.97
N TYR A 129 -19.53 40.56 8.90
CA TYR A 129 -20.41 40.08 7.82
C TYR A 129 -19.78 39.01 6.95
N ASP A 130 -18.46 39.01 6.72
CA ASP A 130 -17.79 37.90 6.03
C ASP A 130 -17.87 36.62 6.84
N SER A 131 -17.67 36.69 8.17
CA SER A 131 -17.83 35.54 9.04
C SER A 131 -19.28 35.01 9.05
N TYR A 132 -20.26 35.88 9.00
CA TYR A 132 -21.67 35.50 8.95
C TYR A 132 -22.04 34.90 7.60
N ARG A 133 -21.59 35.48 6.50
CA ARG A 133 -21.77 34.94 5.16
C ARG A 133 -21.23 33.53 5.04
N ARG A 134 -19.97 33.31 5.48
CA ARG A 134 -19.32 31.98 5.49
C ARG A 134 -20.09 30.99 6.36
N PHE A 135 -20.62 31.43 7.50
CA PHE A 135 -21.43 30.56 8.35
C PHE A 135 -22.75 30.11 7.70
N VAL A 136 -23.51 31.05 7.09
CA VAL A 136 -24.77 30.72 6.38
C VAL A 136 -24.50 29.76 5.23
N GLN A 137 -23.47 30.00 4.42
CA GLN A 137 -23.06 29.11 3.33
C GLN A 137 -22.67 27.71 3.84
N MET A 138 -21.82 27.64 4.83
CA MET A 138 -21.36 26.37 5.42
C MET A 138 -22.50 25.61 6.08
N PHE A 139 -23.34 26.29 6.82
CA PHE A 139 -24.53 25.69 7.45
C PHE A 139 -25.52 25.16 6.39
N GLY A 140 -25.80 25.93 5.35
CA GLY A 140 -26.63 25.51 4.23
C GLY A 140 -26.10 24.26 3.55
N LYS A 141 -24.84 24.24 3.23
CA LYS A 141 -24.17 23.11 2.55
C LYS A 141 -24.09 21.86 3.44
N ILE A 142 -23.64 22.00 4.68
CA ILE A 142 -23.29 20.86 5.55
C ILE A 142 -24.50 20.36 6.34
N VAL A 143 -25.28 21.29 6.90
CA VAL A 143 -26.37 20.95 7.83
C VAL A 143 -27.68 20.71 7.09
N LEU A 144 -27.93 21.49 6.04
CA LEU A 144 -29.20 21.44 5.29
C LEU A 144 -29.06 20.69 3.94
N ASP A 145 -27.85 20.18 3.61
CA ASP A 145 -27.56 19.41 2.40
C ASP A 145 -27.88 20.14 1.09
N ILE A 146 -27.69 21.47 1.09
CA ILE A 146 -27.89 22.32 -0.07
C ILE A 146 -26.65 22.31 -0.94
N ASP A 147 -26.83 22.31 -2.28
CA ASP A 147 -25.72 22.37 -3.23
C ASP A 147 -24.89 23.64 -3.03
N GLY A 148 -23.60 23.47 -2.76
CA GLY A 148 -22.67 24.55 -2.52
C GLY A 148 -22.47 25.47 -3.73
N GLU A 149 -22.67 24.98 -4.95
CA GLU A 149 -22.53 25.76 -6.18
C GLU A 149 -23.51 26.94 -6.22
N LEU A 150 -24.72 26.77 -5.66
CA LEU A 150 -25.71 27.85 -5.61
C LEU A 150 -25.22 29.09 -4.84
N PHE A 151 -24.46 28.86 -3.77
CA PHE A 151 -23.86 29.95 -2.97
C PHE A 151 -22.68 30.59 -3.69
N GLU A 152 -21.83 29.78 -4.33
CA GLU A 152 -20.66 30.26 -5.09
C GLU A 152 -21.09 31.10 -6.30
N GLU A 153 -22.13 30.68 -7.02
CA GLU A 153 -22.68 31.45 -8.15
C GLU A 153 -23.13 32.85 -7.75
N GLU A 154 -23.84 32.99 -6.60
CA GLU A 154 -24.29 34.30 -6.13
C GLU A 154 -23.13 35.16 -5.65
N LEU A 155 -22.11 34.58 -5.01
CA LEU A 155 -20.88 35.28 -4.65
C LEU A 155 -20.14 35.78 -5.90
N ASP A 156 -20.03 34.93 -6.95
CA ASP A 156 -19.41 35.29 -8.21
C ASP A 156 -20.17 36.41 -8.95
N LYS A 157 -21.50 36.30 -8.98
CA LYS A 157 -22.34 37.37 -9.55
C LYS A 157 -22.12 38.71 -8.86
N LEU A 158 -22.01 38.69 -7.54
CA LEU A 158 -21.75 39.89 -6.76
C LEU A 158 -20.35 40.47 -7.04
N ARG A 159 -19.32 39.61 -7.07
CA ARG A 159 -17.95 40.02 -7.44
C ARG A 159 -17.90 40.72 -8.81
N HIS A 160 -18.52 40.06 -9.80
CA HIS A 160 -18.61 40.62 -11.15
C HIS A 160 -19.37 41.94 -11.17
N ALA A 161 -20.50 42.07 -10.45
CA ALA A 161 -21.29 43.30 -10.38
C ALA A 161 -20.53 44.44 -9.72
N ARG A 162 -19.63 44.16 -8.79
CA ARG A 162 -18.78 45.14 -8.11
C ARG A 162 -17.44 45.38 -8.82
N GLY A 163 -17.08 44.58 -9.81
CA GLY A 163 -15.81 44.67 -10.55
C GLY A 163 -14.59 44.34 -9.70
N VAL A 164 -14.74 43.47 -8.70
CA VAL A 164 -13.65 42.98 -7.82
C VAL A 164 -13.22 41.58 -8.18
N ALA A 165 -11.94 41.28 -7.97
CA ALA A 165 -11.40 39.96 -8.32
C ALA A 165 -11.46 38.96 -7.17
N THR A 166 -11.42 39.42 -5.93
CA THR A 166 -11.31 38.57 -4.73
C THR A 166 -12.32 38.97 -3.64
N ASP A 167 -12.72 38.02 -2.80
CA ASP A 167 -13.63 38.25 -1.66
C ASP A 167 -13.17 39.32 -0.70
N PRO A 168 -11.87 39.44 -0.37
CA PRO A 168 -11.38 40.51 0.49
C PRO A 168 -11.67 41.98 0.01
N GLU A 169 -11.94 42.14 -1.27
CA GLU A 169 -12.23 43.46 -1.86
C GLU A 169 -13.71 43.88 -1.74
N LEU A 170 -14.60 42.91 -1.36
CA LEU A 170 -16.01 43.20 -1.10
C LEU A 170 -16.18 44.06 0.17
N SER A 171 -17.08 45.02 0.13
CA SER A 171 -17.38 45.88 1.28
C SER A 171 -18.28 45.18 2.31
N ALA A 172 -18.37 45.74 3.52
CA ALA A 172 -19.29 45.24 4.54
C ALA A 172 -20.76 45.24 4.08
N SER A 173 -21.19 46.24 3.32
CA SER A 173 -22.54 46.32 2.78
C SER A 173 -22.81 45.28 1.71
N ASP A 174 -21.80 44.94 0.88
CA ASP A 174 -21.92 43.89 -0.12
C ASP A 174 -22.06 42.51 0.54
N LEU A 175 -21.28 42.25 1.59
CA LEU A 175 -21.35 41.04 2.36
C LEU A 175 -22.66 40.91 3.13
N ALA A 176 -23.23 42.01 3.64
CA ALA A 176 -24.54 42.00 4.27
C ALA A 176 -25.66 41.66 3.27
N GLU A 177 -25.59 42.22 2.05
CA GLU A 177 -26.50 41.88 0.95
C GLU A 177 -26.40 40.37 0.61
N LEU A 178 -25.19 39.84 0.55
CA LEU A 178 -24.94 38.45 0.27
C LEU A 178 -25.50 37.50 1.35
N VAL A 179 -25.40 37.89 2.65
CA VAL A 179 -26.03 37.14 3.74
C VAL A 179 -27.52 36.97 3.53
N GLU A 180 -28.21 38.05 3.14
CA GLU A 180 -29.64 37.96 2.87
C GLU A 180 -29.95 37.08 1.66
N THR A 181 -29.15 37.19 0.61
CA THR A 181 -29.25 36.32 -0.58
C THR A 181 -29.10 34.86 -0.19
N PHE A 182 -28.08 34.53 0.60
CA PHE A 182 -27.81 33.17 1.07
C PHE A 182 -28.90 32.61 1.96
N LYS A 183 -29.48 33.44 2.85
CA LYS A 183 -30.69 33.05 3.62
C LYS A 183 -31.89 32.78 2.71
N GLY A 184 -32.01 33.54 1.62
CA GLY A 184 -32.98 33.31 0.55
C GLY A 184 -32.82 31.94 -0.12
N ILE A 185 -31.59 31.54 -0.44
CA ILE A 185 -31.28 30.20 -0.98
C ILE A 185 -31.67 29.12 0.03
N VAL A 186 -31.30 29.28 1.31
CA VAL A 186 -31.66 28.34 2.37
C VAL A 186 -33.18 28.15 2.42
N LYS A 187 -33.95 29.23 2.38
CA LYS A 187 -35.40 29.16 2.40
C LYS A 187 -35.99 28.48 1.16
N GLN A 188 -35.46 28.76 0.01
CA GLN A 188 -35.90 28.19 -1.26
C GLN A 188 -35.62 26.69 -1.34
N GLU A 189 -34.39 26.27 -1.04
CA GLU A 189 -33.93 24.91 -1.25
C GLU A 189 -34.32 23.97 -0.08
N ALA A 190 -34.15 24.39 1.17
CA ALA A 190 -34.48 23.60 2.35
C ALA A 190 -35.89 23.78 2.85
N GLY A 191 -36.62 24.79 2.37
CA GLY A 191 -38.00 25.09 2.80
C GLY A 191 -38.11 25.66 4.22
N VAL A 192 -37.02 26.01 4.86
CA VAL A 192 -36.98 26.54 6.25
C VAL A 192 -36.20 27.86 6.27
N ASP A 193 -36.53 28.72 7.23
CA ASP A 193 -35.73 29.90 7.47
C ASP A 193 -34.40 29.51 8.14
N PHE A 194 -33.33 30.25 7.85
CA PHE A 194 -32.03 30.06 8.53
C PHE A 194 -32.20 30.23 10.05
N PRO A 195 -31.83 29.25 10.89
CA PRO A 195 -32.07 29.27 12.33
C PRO A 195 -31.36 30.42 13.03
N GLN A 196 -32.12 31.23 13.77
CA GLN A 196 -31.59 32.40 14.48
C GLN A 196 -31.28 32.08 15.97
N ASP A 197 -31.76 30.94 16.49
CA ASP A 197 -31.39 30.48 17.85
C ASP A 197 -30.06 29.73 17.81
N PRO A 198 -29.00 30.22 18.49
CA PRO A 198 -27.68 29.58 18.50
C PRO A 198 -27.68 28.18 19.10
N LYS A 199 -28.59 27.87 20.01
CA LYS A 199 -28.72 26.50 20.58
C LYS A 199 -29.31 25.52 19.58
N GLU A 200 -30.23 25.99 18.76
CA GLU A 200 -30.80 25.22 17.68
C GLU A 200 -29.74 24.98 16.57
N GLN A 201 -28.99 26.01 16.23
CA GLN A 201 -27.84 25.87 15.33
C GLN A 201 -26.84 24.80 15.81
N LEU A 202 -26.53 24.80 17.13
CA LEU A 202 -25.60 23.82 17.71
C LEU A 202 -26.17 22.40 17.65
N ARG A 203 -27.48 22.22 17.95
CA ARG A 203 -28.12 20.91 17.82
C ARG A 203 -28.05 20.36 16.40
N TYR A 204 -28.41 21.18 15.42
CA TYR A 204 -28.35 20.77 14.01
C TYR A 204 -26.92 20.44 13.53
N ALA A 205 -25.92 21.22 13.97
CA ALA A 205 -24.53 20.95 13.62
C ALA A 205 -24.03 19.62 14.22
N ILE A 206 -24.41 19.28 15.46
CA ILE A 206 -24.08 17.99 16.08
C ILE A 206 -24.70 16.84 15.29
N GLU A 207 -26.00 16.94 14.94
CA GLU A 207 -26.70 15.94 14.15
C GLU A 207 -26.05 15.77 12.77
N ALA A 208 -25.68 16.86 12.10
CA ALA A 208 -25.02 16.83 10.81
C ALA A 208 -23.65 16.10 10.87
N VAL A 209 -22.85 16.39 11.90
CA VAL A 209 -21.58 15.68 12.09
C VAL A 209 -21.78 14.20 12.33
N PHE A 210 -22.78 13.78 13.12
CA PHE A 210 -23.08 12.37 13.30
C PHE A 210 -23.52 11.69 11.99
N LYS A 211 -24.37 12.35 11.20
CA LYS A 211 -24.80 11.84 9.88
C LYS A 211 -23.64 11.70 8.90
N SER A 212 -22.65 12.61 8.95
CA SER A 212 -21.51 12.60 8.04
C SER A 212 -20.68 11.32 8.12
N TRP A 213 -20.72 10.61 9.28
CA TRP A 213 -20.10 9.29 9.43
C TRP A 213 -20.60 8.28 8.39
N ASN A 214 -21.91 8.29 8.11
CA ASN A 214 -22.55 7.41 7.14
C ASN A 214 -22.71 8.04 5.75
N GLY A 215 -22.14 9.22 5.52
CA GLY A 215 -22.08 9.84 4.20
C GLY A 215 -21.31 8.96 3.19
N LYS A 216 -21.65 9.07 1.91
CA LYS A 216 -21.02 8.25 0.84
C LYS A 216 -19.50 8.33 0.88
N ARG A 217 -18.93 9.55 0.90
CA ARG A 217 -17.47 9.79 0.93
C ARG A 217 -16.80 9.10 2.12
N ALA A 218 -17.39 9.22 3.32
CA ALA A 218 -16.82 8.63 4.52
C ALA A 218 -16.88 7.09 4.49
N ARG A 219 -17.97 6.50 3.98
CA ARG A 219 -18.10 5.04 3.81
C ARG A 219 -17.11 4.50 2.78
N ASP A 220 -16.99 5.17 1.62
CA ASP A 220 -16.08 4.73 0.57
C ASP A 220 -14.62 4.80 1.05
N TYR A 221 -14.25 5.86 1.79
CA TYR A 221 -12.93 5.98 2.39
C TYR A 221 -12.65 4.89 3.45
N ARG A 222 -13.61 4.62 4.35
CA ARG A 222 -13.45 3.55 5.35
C ARG A 222 -13.26 2.18 4.71
N ARG A 223 -14.01 1.87 3.65
CA ARG A 223 -13.82 0.62 2.89
C ARG A 223 -12.43 0.53 2.29
N PHE A 224 -11.96 1.62 1.70
CA PHE A 224 -10.63 1.69 1.11
C PHE A 224 -9.52 1.47 2.15
N GLU A 225 -9.64 2.10 3.32
CA GLU A 225 -8.64 2.04 4.40
C GLU A 225 -8.86 0.86 5.38
N GLY A 226 -9.88 0.02 5.16
CA GLY A 226 -10.19 -1.09 6.07
C GLY A 226 -10.65 -0.67 7.47
N ILE A 227 -11.23 0.53 7.61
CA ILE A 227 -11.72 1.07 8.89
C ILE A 227 -13.12 0.52 9.19
N PRO A 228 -13.34 -0.10 10.39
CA PRO A 228 -14.64 -0.62 10.77
C PRO A 228 -15.75 0.44 10.78
N ASP A 229 -16.95 0.07 10.31
CA ASP A 229 -18.10 0.96 10.22
C ASP A 229 -18.75 1.28 11.58
N ASP A 230 -18.54 0.45 12.59
CA ASP A 230 -19.14 0.53 13.92
C ASP A 230 -18.45 1.47 14.91
N LEU A 231 -17.37 2.15 14.49
CA LEU A 231 -16.61 3.02 15.38
C LEU A 231 -17.30 4.35 15.70
N GLY A 232 -18.03 4.92 14.75
CA GLY A 232 -18.65 6.24 14.90
C GLY A 232 -17.63 7.40 14.89
N THR A 233 -18.15 8.61 14.99
CA THR A 233 -17.36 9.85 15.11
C THR A 233 -17.70 10.60 16.39
N ALA A 234 -16.69 11.24 16.99
CA ALA A 234 -16.90 12.23 18.04
C ALA A 234 -17.21 13.60 17.44
N VAL A 235 -17.75 14.51 18.24
CA VAL A 235 -17.99 15.91 17.87
C VAL A 235 -17.22 16.80 18.84
N ASN A 236 -16.34 17.65 18.32
CA ASN A 236 -15.59 18.63 19.12
C ASN A 236 -16.23 20.01 18.97
N VAL A 237 -16.69 20.59 20.08
CA VAL A 237 -17.20 21.94 20.18
C VAL A 237 -16.14 22.80 20.85
N GLN A 238 -15.57 23.77 20.12
CA GLN A 238 -14.44 24.54 20.57
C GLN A 238 -14.66 26.05 20.34
N ALA A 239 -14.24 26.87 21.27
CA ALA A 239 -14.29 28.33 21.11
C ALA A 239 -13.50 28.76 19.88
N MET A 240 -14.08 29.59 19.04
CA MET A 240 -13.43 30.13 17.85
C MET A 240 -12.33 31.15 18.25
N VAL A 241 -11.23 31.07 17.52
CA VAL A 241 -10.18 32.09 17.46
C VAL A 241 -9.96 32.48 16.01
N PHE A 242 -9.61 33.70 15.73
CA PHE A 242 -9.65 34.28 14.40
C PHE A 242 -8.30 34.80 13.94
N GLY A 243 -7.73 34.14 12.92
CA GLY A 243 -6.51 34.62 12.26
C GLY A 243 -6.71 35.77 11.29
N ASN A 244 -7.95 36.22 11.06
CA ASN A 244 -8.34 37.26 10.11
C ASN A 244 -8.94 38.49 10.79
N LYS A 245 -8.59 38.76 12.05
CA LYS A 245 -9.02 39.98 12.79
C LYS A 245 -8.24 41.23 12.44
N GLY A 246 -7.12 41.12 11.76
CA GLY A 246 -6.27 42.23 11.38
C GLY A 246 -4.83 41.80 11.13
N ASP A 247 -3.92 42.77 10.95
CA ASP A 247 -2.52 42.52 10.62
C ASP A 247 -1.72 41.90 11.79
N ASP A 248 -2.26 41.93 13.00
CA ASP A 248 -1.73 41.28 14.20
C ASP A 248 -2.29 39.87 14.43
N SER A 249 -2.90 39.31 13.41
CA SER A 249 -3.51 37.98 13.43
C SER A 249 -3.05 37.18 12.22
N GLY A 250 -3.11 35.87 12.31
CA GLY A 250 -2.72 34.96 11.24
C GLY A 250 -3.02 33.52 11.59
N THR A 251 -2.78 32.61 10.66
CA THR A 251 -3.00 31.16 10.84
C THR A 251 -1.95 30.38 10.08
N GLY A 252 -1.70 29.12 10.48
CA GLY A 252 -0.71 28.30 9.79
C GLY A 252 -0.78 26.84 10.17
N VAL A 253 0.04 26.08 9.47
CA VAL A 253 0.29 24.65 9.72
C VAL A 253 1.78 24.45 9.90
N ALA A 254 2.19 23.75 10.94
CA ALA A 254 3.58 23.49 11.26
C ALA A 254 3.83 22.02 11.52
N PHE A 255 5.00 21.56 11.13
CA PHE A 255 5.51 20.21 11.39
C PHE A 255 6.76 20.30 12.23
N THR A 256 6.89 19.45 13.24
CA THR A 256 8.06 19.44 14.12
C THR A 256 9.34 19.00 13.42
N ARG A 257 9.21 18.31 12.30
CA ARG A 257 10.29 17.94 11.36
C ARG A 257 9.80 18.10 9.93
N ASP A 258 10.71 18.20 8.99
CA ASP A 258 10.37 18.26 7.57
C ASP A 258 9.70 16.94 7.12
N PRO A 259 8.43 16.94 6.73
CA PRO A 259 7.71 15.71 6.36
C PRO A 259 8.16 15.09 5.05
N ALA A 260 8.86 15.85 4.20
CA ALA A 260 9.37 15.36 2.91
C ALA A 260 10.74 14.70 3.04
N THR A 261 11.65 15.33 3.82
CA THR A 261 13.05 14.90 3.92
C THR A 261 13.39 14.18 5.23
N GLY A 262 12.58 14.30 6.26
CA GLY A 262 12.83 13.79 7.61
C GLY A 262 13.75 14.64 8.46
N GLU A 263 14.28 15.74 7.94
CA GLU A 263 15.24 16.60 8.63
C GLU A 263 14.65 17.16 9.94
N ASN A 264 15.43 17.10 11.01
CA ASN A 264 15.01 17.64 12.32
C ASN A 264 15.09 19.18 12.31
N ARG A 265 14.15 19.78 11.60
CA ARG A 265 13.93 21.24 11.58
C ARG A 265 12.44 21.56 11.53
N PRO A 266 12.00 22.63 12.20
CA PRO A 266 10.65 23.14 12.05
C PRO A 266 10.33 23.41 10.57
N TYR A 267 9.15 22.97 10.14
CA TYR A 267 8.68 23.13 8.76
C TYR A 267 7.23 23.60 8.79
N GLY A 268 6.81 24.43 7.86
CA GLY A 268 5.40 24.83 7.78
C GLY A 268 5.16 26.10 6.99
N ASP A 269 3.88 26.38 6.83
CA ASP A 269 3.36 27.50 6.08
C ASP A 269 2.43 28.37 6.97
N PHE A 270 2.43 29.65 6.71
CA PHE A 270 1.76 30.65 7.50
C PHE A 270 1.12 31.72 6.60
N LEU A 271 -0.02 32.23 7.01
CA LEU A 271 -0.69 33.35 6.35
C LEU A 271 -1.12 34.42 7.38
N ARG A 272 -0.82 35.67 7.10
CA ARG A 272 -1.31 36.82 7.86
C ARG A 272 -2.73 37.18 7.47
N ASN A 273 -3.50 37.62 8.43
CA ASN A 273 -4.87 38.10 8.27
C ASN A 273 -5.69 37.11 7.41
N ALA A 274 -5.71 35.83 7.84
CA ALA A 274 -6.31 34.72 7.13
C ALA A 274 -6.98 33.72 8.09
N GLN A 275 -7.94 32.94 7.56
CA GLN A 275 -8.51 31.77 8.25
C GLN A 275 -7.79 30.50 7.81
N GLY A 276 -7.93 29.41 8.61
CA GLY A 276 -7.28 28.12 8.32
C GLY A 276 -7.61 27.55 6.95
N GLU A 277 -8.82 27.74 6.47
CA GLU A 277 -9.27 27.33 5.13
C GLU A 277 -8.45 28.00 4.02
N ASP A 278 -8.04 29.25 4.19
CA ASP A 278 -7.29 30.01 3.18
C ASP A 278 -5.87 29.45 2.97
N VAL A 279 -5.27 28.83 4.01
CA VAL A 279 -3.95 28.16 3.92
C VAL A 279 -4.05 26.87 3.11
N VAL A 280 -5.12 26.10 3.32
CA VAL A 280 -5.30 24.77 2.69
C VAL A 280 -5.80 24.89 1.26
N ALA A 281 -6.63 25.89 0.97
CA ALA A 281 -7.23 26.08 -0.35
C ALA A 281 -6.27 26.60 -1.42
N GLY A 282 -5.06 27.09 -1.03
CA GLY A 282 -4.06 27.58 -1.99
C GLY A 282 -4.46 28.86 -2.74
N ILE A 283 -5.49 29.58 -2.26
CA ILE A 283 -6.02 30.81 -2.91
C ILE A 283 -5.05 31.98 -2.78
N ARG A 284 -4.23 31.97 -1.74
CA ARG A 284 -3.25 33.01 -1.44
C ARG A 284 -1.87 32.39 -1.34
N GLU A 285 -0.83 33.16 -1.74
CA GLU A 285 0.56 32.74 -1.59
C GLU A 285 0.93 32.67 -0.10
N VAL A 286 1.36 31.50 0.36
CA VAL A 286 1.74 31.24 1.75
C VAL A 286 3.17 31.70 2.03
N GLU A 287 3.42 32.19 3.25
CA GLU A 287 4.76 32.51 3.74
C GLU A 287 5.32 31.31 4.50
N LYS A 288 6.64 31.08 4.42
CA LYS A 288 7.30 30.01 5.19
C LYS A 288 7.35 30.36 6.67
N LEU A 289 7.36 29.35 7.53
CA LEU A 289 7.33 29.51 8.98
C LEU A 289 8.44 30.44 9.51
N ASP A 290 9.63 30.43 8.91
CA ASP A 290 10.76 31.30 9.30
C ASP A 290 10.43 32.77 9.13
N VAL A 291 9.57 33.13 8.17
CA VAL A 291 9.14 34.54 7.95
C VAL A 291 8.21 34.99 9.06
N MET A 292 7.50 34.08 9.73
CA MET A 292 6.62 34.40 10.87
C MET A 292 7.38 35.17 11.99
N ALA A 293 8.67 34.85 12.21
CA ALA A 293 9.50 35.51 13.20
C ALA A 293 9.63 37.04 12.98
N GLN A 294 9.53 37.50 11.74
CA GLN A 294 9.64 38.90 11.38
C GLN A 294 8.39 39.71 11.78
N HIS A 295 7.23 39.04 11.85
CA HIS A 295 5.94 39.68 12.12
C HIS A 295 5.41 39.36 13.52
N PHE A 296 5.70 38.14 14.04
CA PHE A 296 5.17 37.61 15.30
C PHE A 296 6.28 36.90 16.10
N ALA A 297 7.35 37.64 16.44
CA ALA A 297 8.54 37.08 17.09
C ALA A 297 8.23 36.28 18.37
N GLU A 298 7.36 36.80 19.25
CA GLU A 298 6.99 36.12 20.49
C GLU A 298 6.15 34.84 20.23
N CYS A 299 5.17 34.92 19.31
CA CYS A 299 4.37 33.76 18.93
C CYS A 299 5.21 32.69 18.22
N HIS A 300 6.18 33.10 17.40
CA HIS A 300 7.11 32.17 16.74
C HIS A 300 7.97 31.43 17.79
N ALA A 301 8.56 32.14 18.73
CA ALA A 301 9.33 31.53 19.82
C ALA A 301 8.46 30.55 20.64
N GLN A 302 7.24 30.96 21.00
CA GLN A 302 6.29 30.09 21.69
C GLN A 302 5.91 28.84 20.87
N LEU A 303 5.71 29.01 19.55
CA LEU A 303 5.41 27.87 18.67
C LEU A 303 6.57 26.86 18.64
N LEU A 304 7.82 27.32 18.58
CA LEU A 304 8.98 26.41 18.63
C LEU A 304 9.04 25.62 19.96
N ASP A 305 8.76 26.28 21.11
CA ASP A 305 8.68 25.60 22.40
C ASP A 305 7.55 24.56 22.44
N VAL A 306 6.38 24.88 21.86
CA VAL A 306 5.26 23.98 21.72
C VAL A 306 5.63 22.78 20.85
N MET A 307 6.29 23.01 19.71
CA MET A 307 6.72 21.95 18.80
C MET A 307 7.68 20.97 19.50
N GLN A 308 8.65 21.49 20.26
CA GLN A 308 9.57 20.66 21.04
C GLN A 308 8.84 19.86 22.12
N THR A 309 7.88 20.49 22.82
CA THR A 309 7.07 19.83 23.86
C THR A 309 6.26 18.69 23.28
N LEU A 310 5.57 18.91 22.16
CA LEU A 310 4.74 17.92 21.51
C LEU A 310 5.59 16.77 20.94
N GLN A 311 6.70 17.05 20.27
CA GLN A 311 7.60 16.02 19.76
C GLN A 311 8.14 15.12 20.88
N ASN A 312 8.57 15.70 21.98
CA ASN A 312 9.07 14.93 23.14
C ASN A 312 7.96 14.10 23.80
N HIS A 313 6.74 14.64 23.87
CA HIS A 313 5.61 13.99 24.51
C HIS A 313 5.07 12.81 23.67
N TYR A 314 4.87 13.04 22.38
CA TYR A 314 4.41 12.00 21.45
C TYR A 314 5.54 11.08 20.99
N ARG A 315 6.79 11.50 21.18
CA ARG A 315 8.00 10.82 20.68
C ARG A 315 7.93 10.54 19.18
N ASP A 316 7.29 11.47 18.44
CA ASP A 316 7.11 11.38 17.00
C ASP A 316 7.00 12.76 16.38
N MET A 317 7.10 12.86 15.04
CA MET A 317 6.84 14.08 14.32
C MET A 317 5.35 14.45 14.43
N CYS A 318 5.10 15.68 14.88
CA CYS A 318 3.76 16.24 15.00
C CYS A 318 3.46 17.23 13.88
N ASP A 319 2.23 17.15 13.37
CA ASP A 319 1.54 18.11 12.52
C ASP A 319 0.65 18.96 13.42
N ILE A 320 0.76 20.29 13.33
CA ILE A 320 0.16 21.26 14.25
C ILE A 320 -0.58 22.33 13.45
N GLU A 321 -1.87 22.48 13.70
CA GLU A 321 -2.65 23.61 13.22
C GLU A 321 -2.67 24.69 14.29
N PHE A 322 -2.30 25.93 13.94
CA PHE A 322 -2.27 27.04 14.88
C PHE A 322 -2.90 28.31 14.31
N THR A 323 -3.34 29.17 15.21
CA THR A 323 -3.86 30.51 14.88
C THR A 323 -3.26 31.53 15.82
N ILE A 324 -2.91 32.70 15.29
CA ILE A 324 -2.56 33.90 16.07
C ILE A 324 -3.74 34.83 16.01
N GLU A 325 -4.28 35.18 17.15
CA GLU A 325 -5.32 36.19 17.28
C GLU A 325 -4.79 37.34 18.11
N GLN A 326 -4.66 38.50 17.49
CA GLN A 326 -4.20 39.73 18.15
C GLN A 326 -2.90 39.52 18.97
N GLY A 327 -1.89 38.95 18.33
CA GLY A 327 -0.59 38.66 18.91
C GLY A 327 -0.55 37.52 19.95
N ARG A 328 -1.57 36.70 20.06
CA ARG A 328 -1.64 35.53 20.95
C ARG A 328 -1.73 34.25 20.17
N LEU A 329 -0.84 33.31 20.45
CA LEU A 329 -0.83 31.96 19.81
C LEU A 329 -1.89 31.06 20.42
N PHE A 330 -2.56 30.29 19.56
CA PHE A 330 -3.50 29.23 19.91
C PHE A 330 -3.26 28.00 19.05
N LEU A 331 -3.37 26.81 19.64
CA LEU A 331 -3.27 25.51 18.97
C LEU A 331 -4.67 24.94 18.72
N LEU A 332 -4.97 24.62 17.48
CA LEU A 332 -6.30 24.16 17.10
C LEU A 332 -6.36 22.63 16.96
N GLN A 333 -5.24 22.00 16.62
CA GLN A 333 -5.14 20.57 16.43
C GLN A 333 -3.67 20.14 16.46
N THR A 334 -3.41 18.93 16.94
CA THR A 334 -2.17 18.20 16.68
C THR A 334 -2.46 16.75 16.30
N ARG A 335 -1.57 16.16 15.53
CA ARG A 335 -1.60 14.74 15.18
C ARG A 335 -0.20 14.26 14.82
N VAL A 336 0.02 12.95 14.78
CA VAL A 336 1.22 12.38 14.17
C VAL A 336 1.21 12.75 12.68
N GLY A 337 2.27 13.40 12.22
CA GLY A 337 2.34 13.92 10.85
C GLY A 337 2.52 12.83 9.81
N LYS A 338 1.80 12.97 8.69
CA LYS A 338 2.06 12.15 7.49
C LYS A 338 3.41 12.56 6.89
N ARG A 339 4.14 11.58 6.37
CA ARG A 339 5.51 11.76 5.87
C ARG A 339 5.81 10.86 4.70
N THR A 340 6.82 11.18 3.92
CA THR A 340 7.32 10.29 2.85
C THR A 340 8.00 9.06 3.44
N ALA A 341 8.16 8.01 2.63
CA ALA A 341 8.85 6.80 3.03
C ALA A 341 10.31 7.09 3.45
N ALA A 342 11.02 7.91 2.69
CA ALA A 342 12.39 8.32 3.01
C ALA A 342 12.47 9.09 4.34
N ALA A 343 11.56 10.02 4.55
CA ALA A 343 11.46 10.77 5.80
C ALA A 343 11.15 9.86 6.99
N ALA A 344 10.26 8.87 6.83
CA ALA A 344 9.91 7.91 7.88
C ALA A 344 11.14 7.12 8.37
N LEU A 345 11.93 6.59 7.45
CA LEU A 345 13.16 5.86 7.81
C LEU A 345 14.20 6.76 8.47
N ARG A 346 14.44 7.94 7.89
CA ARG A 346 15.37 8.91 8.46
C ARG A 346 14.97 9.32 9.87
N MET A 347 13.70 9.68 10.07
CA MET A 347 13.19 10.06 11.39
C MET A 347 13.31 8.92 12.40
N ALA A 348 13.01 7.68 12.00
CA ALA A 348 13.13 6.52 12.88
C ALA A 348 14.57 6.34 13.39
N VAL A 349 15.57 6.48 12.52
CA VAL A 349 17.00 6.37 12.90
C VAL A 349 17.43 7.56 13.74
N GLU A 350 17.19 8.79 13.27
CA GLU A 350 17.60 10.00 14.01
C GLU A 350 16.97 10.09 15.40
N MET A 351 15.71 9.67 15.57
CA MET A 351 15.04 9.65 16.88
C MET A 351 15.66 8.63 17.85
N VAL A 352 16.25 7.55 17.35
CA VAL A 352 17.04 6.63 18.19
C VAL A 352 18.34 7.30 18.61
N ASP A 353 19.05 7.94 17.70
CA ASP A 353 20.29 8.66 18.00
C ASP A 353 20.09 9.81 19.00
N GLU A 354 18.94 10.48 18.91
CA GLU A 354 18.50 11.53 19.85
C GLU A 354 18.01 10.99 21.21
N GLY A 355 17.83 9.67 21.33
CA GLY A 355 17.31 9.04 22.56
C GLY A 355 15.82 9.24 22.81
N LEU A 356 15.05 9.63 21.81
CA LEU A 356 13.60 9.79 21.90
C LEU A 356 12.87 8.43 21.87
N ILE A 357 13.36 7.49 21.09
CA ILE A 357 12.85 6.12 20.97
C ILE A 357 14.00 5.13 21.02
N ASP A 358 13.71 3.87 21.22
CA ASP A 358 14.70 2.79 21.09
C ASP A 358 14.63 2.12 19.70
N LYS A 359 15.61 1.27 19.40
CA LYS A 359 15.68 0.51 18.12
C LYS A 359 14.42 -0.32 17.87
N THR A 360 13.85 -0.89 18.93
CA THR A 360 12.65 -1.72 18.86
C THR A 360 11.45 -0.93 18.36
N GLU A 361 11.26 0.26 18.92
CA GLU A 361 10.20 1.16 18.51
C GLU A 361 10.44 1.69 17.08
N ALA A 362 11.69 1.98 16.72
CA ALA A 362 12.03 2.39 15.36
C ALA A 362 11.64 1.32 14.33
N VAL A 363 12.01 0.06 14.57
CA VAL A 363 11.64 -1.07 13.70
C VAL A 363 10.11 -1.28 13.66
N ARG A 364 9.43 -1.09 14.79
CA ARG A 364 7.96 -1.22 14.86
C ARG A 364 7.23 -0.17 14.02
N ARG A 365 7.74 1.06 13.93
CA ARG A 365 7.09 2.20 13.27
C ARG A 365 7.21 2.23 11.76
N VAL A 366 8.30 1.66 11.23
CA VAL A 366 8.51 1.63 9.79
C VAL A 366 7.55 0.63 9.16
N GLU A 367 6.71 1.09 8.26
CA GLU A 367 5.79 0.23 7.53
C GLU A 367 6.51 -0.52 6.41
N PRO A 368 6.27 -1.83 6.23
CA PRO A 368 6.89 -2.59 5.14
C PRO A 368 6.67 -1.99 3.74
N ALA A 369 5.50 -1.38 3.51
CA ALA A 369 5.19 -0.67 2.27
C ALA A 369 6.11 0.53 2.00
N GLN A 370 6.65 1.16 3.05
CA GLN A 370 7.62 2.26 2.89
C GLN A 370 8.97 1.76 2.37
N LEU A 371 9.40 0.57 2.77
CA LEU A 371 10.59 -0.06 2.18
C LEU A 371 10.35 -0.41 0.72
N ASP A 372 9.19 -0.94 0.39
CA ASP A 372 8.82 -1.29 -0.99
C ASP A 372 8.91 -0.05 -1.91
N GLN A 373 8.33 1.08 -1.47
CA GLN A 373 8.40 2.34 -2.22
C GLN A 373 9.85 2.79 -2.50
N LEU A 374 10.77 2.55 -1.57
CA LEU A 374 12.17 2.98 -1.71
C LEU A 374 13.05 2.02 -2.52
N LEU A 375 12.56 0.84 -2.87
CA LEU A 375 13.27 -0.13 -3.70
C LEU A 375 13.03 0.07 -5.20
N HIS A 376 11.99 0.83 -5.55
CA HIS A 376 11.61 1.10 -6.93
C HIS A 376 12.12 2.47 -7.41
N PRO A 377 12.42 2.63 -8.71
CA PRO A 377 12.72 3.92 -9.30
C PRO A 377 11.60 4.95 -9.00
N GLN A 378 11.96 6.19 -8.78
CA GLN A 378 11.02 7.27 -8.46
C GLN A 378 11.30 8.49 -9.34
N PHE A 379 10.31 9.34 -9.55
CA PHE A 379 10.57 10.65 -10.13
C PHE A 379 11.54 11.42 -9.24
N ASP A 380 12.48 12.11 -9.87
CA ASP A 380 13.41 12.98 -9.16
C ASP A 380 12.60 14.02 -8.34
N PRO A 381 12.78 14.08 -7.02
CA PRO A 381 12.04 15.02 -6.16
C PRO A 381 12.24 16.49 -6.55
N ASP A 382 13.34 16.83 -7.21
CA ASP A 382 13.65 18.17 -7.67
C ASP A 382 13.06 18.47 -9.07
N ALA A 383 12.48 17.49 -9.73
CA ALA A 383 11.86 17.66 -11.04
C ALA A 383 10.51 18.38 -10.93
N THR A 384 10.32 19.39 -11.76
CA THR A 384 9.03 20.06 -11.90
C THR A 384 8.28 19.47 -13.09
N TYR A 385 7.08 18.94 -12.86
CA TYR A 385 6.21 18.39 -13.90
C TYR A 385 4.74 18.70 -13.61
N HIS A 386 3.91 18.59 -14.64
CA HIS A 386 2.46 18.67 -14.51
C HIS A 386 1.84 17.35 -14.90
N ALA A 387 1.09 16.74 -13.99
CA ALA A 387 0.36 15.52 -14.29
C ALA A 387 -0.74 15.79 -15.32
N LEU A 388 -0.74 15.00 -16.40
CA LEU A 388 -1.79 15.02 -17.41
C LEU A 388 -3.10 14.46 -16.84
N THR A 389 -2.99 13.39 -16.07
CA THR A 389 -4.09 12.73 -15.37
C THR A 389 -3.55 11.92 -14.22
N LYS A 390 -4.45 11.35 -13.43
CA LYS A 390 -4.11 10.49 -12.30
C LYS A 390 -4.95 9.20 -12.33
N GLY A 391 -4.31 8.09 -12.06
CA GLY A 391 -4.94 6.78 -11.87
C GLY A 391 -4.66 6.20 -10.49
N LEU A 392 -4.98 4.92 -10.32
CA LEU A 392 -4.68 4.17 -9.11
C LEU A 392 -3.20 3.75 -9.11
N ASN A 393 -2.57 3.82 -7.97
CA ASN A 393 -1.21 3.37 -7.69
C ASN A 393 -1.14 1.83 -7.63
N ALA A 394 -1.17 1.19 -8.80
CA ALA A 394 -1.36 -0.25 -8.93
C ALA A 394 -0.08 -1.06 -8.63
N SER A 395 1.08 -0.56 -9.06
CA SER A 395 2.39 -1.16 -8.74
C SER A 395 3.42 -0.04 -8.57
N PRO A 396 4.21 -0.02 -7.47
CA PRO A 396 5.07 1.10 -7.15
C PRO A 396 6.21 1.28 -8.17
N GLY A 397 6.75 2.49 -8.21
CA GLY A 397 7.86 2.87 -9.07
C GLY A 397 7.48 3.89 -10.14
N ALA A 398 8.51 4.42 -10.80
CA ALA A 398 8.38 5.34 -11.92
C ALA A 398 8.97 4.73 -13.18
N ALA A 399 8.32 4.96 -14.30
CA ALA A 399 8.80 4.54 -15.61
C ALA A 399 8.68 5.68 -16.64
N VAL A 400 9.63 5.71 -17.57
CA VAL A 400 9.66 6.65 -18.69
C VAL A 400 9.84 5.85 -19.97
N GLY A 401 8.99 6.05 -20.94
CA GLY A 401 9.12 5.33 -22.20
C GLY A 401 8.19 5.87 -23.30
N LYS A 402 8.38 5.33 -24.48
CA LYS A 402 7.50 5.59 -25.63
C LYS A 402 6.20 4.82 -25.48
N VAL A 403 5.11 5.42 -25.85
CA VAL A 403 3.80 4.77 -25.84
C VAL A 403 3.73 3.66 -26.87
N ALA A 404 3.31 2.47 -26.44
CA ALA A 404 2.91 1.36 -27.28
C ALA A 404 1.47 0.93 -26.93
N PHE A 405 0.61 0.74 -27.92
CA PHE A 405 -0.81 0.43 -27.70
C PHE A 405 -1.15 -1.05 -27.81
N THR A 406 -0.24 -1.88 -28.30
CA THR A 406 -0.41 -3.32 -28.36
C THR A 406 0.79 -4.02 -27.71
N ALA A 407 0.57 -5.26 -27.26
CA ALA A 407 1.64 -6.05 -26.67
C ALA A 407 2.75 -6.35 -27.69
N ASP A 408 2.39 -6.65 -28.95
CA ASP A 408 3.34 -6.90 -30.04
C ASP A 408 4.17 -5.65 -30.37
N ASP A 409 3.57 -4.46 -30.37
CA ASP A 409 4.29 -3.19 -30.60
C ASP A 409 5.28 -2.91 -29.46
N ALA A 410 4.89 -3.22 -28.22
CA ALA A 410 5.77 -3.06 -27.05
C ALA A 410 6.96 -4.01 -27.12
N GLU A 411 6.73 -5.28 -27.42
CA GLU A 411 7.80 -6.28 -27.58
C GLU A 411 8.75 -5.91 -28.72
N GLY A 412 8.21 -5.61 -29.90
CA GLY A 412 9.01 -5.21 -31.06
C GLY A 412 9.81 -3.93 -30.85
N ALA A 413 9.32 -2.98 -30.04
CA ALA A 413 10.07 -1.77 -29.68
C ALA A 413 11.19 -2.10 -28.68
N ALA A 414 10.93 -2.93 -27.68
CA ALA A 414 11.92 -3.37 -26.71
C ALA A 414 13.05 -4.18 -27.37
N GLU A 415 12.74 -5.04 -28.35
CA GLU A 415 13.75 -5.73 -29.15
C GLU A 415 14.70 -4.79 -29.93
N ARG A 416 14.21 -3.62 -30.28
CA ARG A 416 15.02 -2.53 -30.90
C ARG A 416 15.82 -1.71 -29.87
N GLY A 417 15.72 -2.06 -28.57
CA GLY A 417 16.39 -1.35 -27.47
C GLY A 417 15.69 -0.04 -27.07
N GLU A 418 14.40 0.10 -27.35
CA GLU A 418 13.59 1.26 -26.98
C GLU A 418 12.91 1.01 -25.64
N HIS A 419 12.91 2.02 -24.76
CA HIS A 419 12.10 1.98 -23.53
C HIS A 419 10.64 2.31 -23.85
N VAL A 420 9.71 1.45 -23.47
CA VAL A 420 8.29 1.60 -23.82
C VAL A 420 7.39 1.51 -22.60
N ILE A 421 6.26 2.18 -22.67
CA ILE A 421 5.14 2.03 -21.73
C ILE A 421 3.97 1.45 -22.52
N LEU A 422 3.47 0.31 -22.04
CA LEU A 422 2.29 -0.33 -22.61
C LEU A 422 1.04 0.40 -22.12
N VAL A 423 0.26 0.96 -23.07
CA VAL A 423 -0.96 1.73 -22.81
C VAL A 423 -2.17 1.00 -23.37
N ARG A 424 -3.05 0.54 -22.48
CA ARG A 424 -4.22 -0.25 -22.87
C ARG A 424 -5.50 0.28 -22.20
N PRO A 425 -6.69 0.10 -22.76
CA PRO A 425 -7.92 0.28 -21.98
C PRO A 425 -7.97 -0.62 -20.75
N GLU A 426 -7.58 -1.88 -20.90
CA GLU A 426 -7.39 -2.91 -19.90
C GLU A 426 -6.43 -3.97 -20.48
N THR A 427 -5.75 -4.76 -19.63
CA THR A 427 -4.90 -5.88 -20.10
C THR A 427 -5.58 -7.21 -19.90
N SER A 428 -5.20 -8.18 -20.73
CA SER A 428 -5.62 -9.57 -20.70
C SER A 428 -4.38 -10.49 -20.62
N PRO A 429 -4.54 -11.80 -20.38
CA PRO A 429 -3.42 -12.74 -20.45
C PRO A 429 -2.66 -12.73 -21.77
N ASP A 430 -3.30 -12.35 -22.87
CA ASP A 430 -2.65 -12.23 -24.18
C ASP A 430 -1.66 -11.05 -24.26
N ASP A 431 -1.76 -10.10 -23.36
CA ASP A 431 -0.87 -8.93 -23.31
C ASP A 431 0.42 -9.17 -22.50
N VAL A 432 0.59 -10.33 -21.87
CA VAL A 432 1.69 -10.60 -20.91
C VAL A 432 3.07 -10.42 -21.51
N HIS A 433 3.32 -10.84 -22.76
CA HIS A 433 4.61 -10.66 -23.43
C HIS A 433 4.97 -9.17 -23.60
N GLY A 434 4.00 -8.33 -23.96
CA GLY A 434 4.18 -6.88 -24.03
C GLY A 434 4.37 -6.24 -22.65
N MET A 435 3.69 -6.77 -21.61
CA MET A 435 3.91 -6.32 -20.24
C MET A 435 5.32 -6.66 -19.74
N ILE A 436 5.87 -7.82 -20.13
CA ILE A 436 7.26 -8.22 -19.82
C ILE A 436 8.25 -7.28 -20.52
N ALA A 437 8.00 -6.92 -21.77
CA ALA A 437 8.86 -6.06 -22.56
C ALA A 437 8.82 -4.58 -22.13
N ALA A 438 7.67 -4.08 -21.67
CA ALA A 438 7.49 -2.68 -21.29
C ALA A 438 8.21 -2.31 -19.98
N GLU A 439 8.63 -1.06 -19.85
CA GLU A 439 9.17 -0.47 -18.59
C GLU A 439 8.07 -0.18 -17.58
N GLY A 440 6.84 0.01 -18.03
CA GLY A 440 5.69 0.27 -17.19
C GLY A 440 4.37 0.08 -17.92
N ILE A 441 3.28 -0.02 -17.15
CA ILE A 441 1.93 -0.31 -17.64
C ILE A 441 0.98 0.82 -17.26
N LEU A 442 0.17 1.26 -18.20
CA LEU A 442 -0.85 2.28 -18.01
C LEU A 442 -2.19 1.79 -18.55
N THR A 443 -3.24 1.77 -17.72
CA THR A 443 -4.59 1.44 -18.17
C THR A 443 -5.62 2.49 -17.78
N SER A 444 -6.63 2.69 -18.65
CA SER A 444 -7.75 3.59 -18.34
C SER A 444 -8.82 2.92 -17.47
N ARG A 445 -8.88 1.60 -17.46
CA ARG A 445 -9.80 0.79 -16.67
C ARG A 445 -9.04 -0.17 -15.74
N GLY A 446 -9.76 -0.72 -14.78
CA GLY A 446 -9.22 -1.70 -13.83
C GLY A 446 -8.88 -1.10 -12.47
N GLY A 447 -9.09 -1.88 -11.42
CA GLY A 447 -8.76 -1.56 -10.04
C GLY A 447 -7.40 -2.11 -9.62
N LEU A 448 -7.10 -2.03 -8.33
CA LEU A 448 -5.85 -2.55 -7.74
C LEU A 448 -5.72 -4.08 -7.80
N VAL A 449 -6.80 -4.78 -8.11
CA VAL A 449 -6.87 -6.25 -8.30
C VAL A 449 -7.13 -6.63 -9.76
N SER A 450 -6.99 -5.70 -10.71
CA SER A 450 -7.10 -6.00 -12.14
C SER A 450 -5.91 -6.81 -12.63
N HIS A 451 -6.05 -7.51 -13.75
CA HIS A 451 -4.97 -8.25 -14.40
C HIS A 451 -3.70 -7.40 -14.57
N ALA A 452 -3.85 -6.16 -15.08
CA ALA A 452 -2.72 -5.23 -15.21
C ALA A 452 -1.99 -5.00 -13.88
N ALA A 453 -2.73 -4.74 -12.80
CA ALA A 453 -2.17 -4.45 -11.49
C ALA A 453 -1.46 -5.67 -10.86
N VAL A 454 -2.08 -6.84 -10.92
CA VAL A 454 -1.56 -8.07 -10.34
C VAL A 454 -0.29 -8.53 -11.06
N VAL A 455 -0.35 -8.58 -12.40
CA VAL A 455 0.79 -9.02 -13.21
C VAL A 455 1.95 -8.04 -13.11
N ALA A 456 1.69 -6.72 -13.18
CA ALA A 456 2.73 -5.71 -13.02
C ALA A 456 3.45 -5.82 -11.66
N ARG A 457 2.71 -6.01 -10.57
CA ARG A 457 3.29 -6.24 -9.23
C ARG A 457 4.13 -7.52 -9.17
N GLY A 458 3.63 -8.60 -9.77
CA GLY A 458 4.38 -9.86 -9.85
C GLY A 458 5.70 -9.71 -10.62
N MET A 459 5.73 -8.85 -11.63
CA MET A 459 6.92 -8.54 -12.43
C MET A 459 7.80 -7.44 -11.82
N GLY A 460 7.37 -6.76 -10.75
CA GLY A 460 8.07 -5.61 -10.16
C GLY A 460 8.10 -4.38 -11.08
N LYS A 461 7.14 -4.25 -12.01
CA LYS A 461 7.07 -3.15 -12.97
C LYS A 461 6.11 -2.06 -12.50
N PRO A 462 6.46 -0.77 -12.64
CA PRO A 462 5.56 0.33 -12.34
C PRO A 462 4.25 0.23 -13.10
N ALA A 463 3.12 0.44 -12.42
CA ALA A 463 1.81 0.45 -13.08
C ALA A 463 0.87 1.49 -12.50
N VAL A 464 0.18 2.19 -13.41
CA VAL A 464 -0.94 3.08 -13.11
C VAL A 464 -2.18 2.49 -13.79
N CYS A 465 -3.18 2.12 -12.99
CA CYS A 465 -4.41 1.51 -13.49
C CYS A 465 -5.62 2.42 -13.24
N GLY A 466 -6.71 2.22 -14.00
CA GLY A 466 -7.95 2.94 -13.78
C GLY A 466 -7.84 4.46 -13.95
N ALA A 467 -6.96 4.93 -14.79
CA ALA A 467 -6.84 6.34 -15.16
C ALA A 467 -8.00 6.75 -16.08
N SER A 468 -9.20 6.88 -15.52
CA SER A 468 -10.47 7.05 -16.25
C SER A 468 -10.57 8.32 -17.10
N GLY A 469 -9.68 9.31 -16.86
CA GLY A 469 -9.56 10.48 -17.72
C GLY A 469 -8.94 10.19 -19.10
N LEU A 470 -8.33 9.00 -19.29
CA LEU A 470 -7.72 8.60 -20.56
C LEU A 470 -8.77 8.03 -21.53
N ASP A 471 -8.92 8.67 -22.68
CA ASP A 471 -9.64 8.13 -23.83
C ASP A 471 -8.64 7.45 -24.78
N ILE A 472 -8.58 6.12 -24.70
CA ILE A 472 -7.59 5.29 -25.43
C ILE A 472 -8.25 4.69 -26.66
N ASP A 473 -7.76 5.07 -27.85
CA ASP A 473 -8.14 4.53 -29.15
C ASP A 473 -6.96 3.71 -29.70
N VAL A 474 -7.02 2.39 -29.46
CA VAL A 474 -5.96 1.45 -29.84
C VAL A 474 -5.78 1.38 -31.36
N ASP A 475 -6.90 1.42 -32.13
CA ASP A 475 -6.86 1.32 -33.59
C ASP A 475 -6.27 2.59 -34.23
N ALA A 476 -6.57 3.75 -33.65
CA ALA A 476 -5.99 5.01 -34.09
C ALA A 476 -4.62 5.31 -33.46
N LYS A 477 -4.12 4.41 -32.59
CA LYS A 477 -2.84 4.50 -31.88
C LYS A 477 -2.65 5.86 -31.20
N ARG A 478 -3.63 6.25 -30.38
CA ARG A 478 -3.62 7.52 -29.64
C ARG A 478 -4.36 7.42 -28.30
N VAL A 479 -3.98 8.27 -27.39
CA VAL A 479 -4.69 8.51 -26.14
C VAL A 479 -4.93 10.01 -25.97
N SER A 480 -6.11 10.40 -25.52
CA SER A 480 -6.52 11.80 -25.34
C SER A 480 -6.98 12.07 -23.90
N VAL A 481 -6.61 13.25 -23.37
CA VAL A 481 -7.03 13.75 -22.05
C VAL A 481 -7.17 15.28 -22.16
N ASP A 482 -8.34 15.82 -21.84
CA ASP A 482 -8.59 17.28 -21.73
C ASP A 482 -8.03 18.10 -22.89
N GLY A 483 -8.15 17.59 -24.13
CA GLY A 483 -7.66 18.24 -25.34
C GLY A 483 -6.19 18.00 -25.67
N THR A 484 -5.45 17.32 -24.83
CA THR A 484 -4.08 16.85 -25.13
C THR A 484 -4.16 15.46 -25.74
N THR A 485 -3.47 15.26 -26.87
CA THR A 485 -3.40 13.96 -27.55
C THR A 485 -1.96 13.48 -27.57
N VAL A 486 -1.75 12.21 -27.20
CA VAL A 486 -0.47 11.50 -27.23
C VAL A 486 -0.58 10.34 -28.21
N HIS A 487 0.37 10.21 -29.11
CA HIS A 487 0.42 9.19 -30.16
C HIS A 487 1.42 8.08 -29.83
N GLU A 488 1.31 6.97 -30.55
CA GLU A 488 2.32 5.90 -30.48
C GLU A 488 3.72 6.45 -30.75
N GLY A 489 4.67 6.07 -29.93
CA GLY A 489 6.06 6.54 -30.00
C GLY A 489 6.33 7.87 -29.28
N ASP A 490 5.31 8.61 -28.85
CA ASP A 490 5.49 9.77 -27.98
C ASP A 490 5.97 9.31 -26.59
N VAL A 491 6.77 10.14 -25.93
CA VAL A 491 7.30 9.81 -24.60
C VAL A 491 6.30 10.22 -23.53
N ILE A 492 6.03 9.32 -22.61
CA ILE A 492 5.30 9.58 -21.36
C ILE A 492 6.09 9.09 -20.15
N SER A 493 5.76 9.60 -19.01
CA SER A 493 6.25 9.14 -17.71
C SER A 493 5.06 8.77 -16.84
N ILE A 494 5.18 7.65 -16.13
CA ILE A 494 4.19 7.21 -15.14
C ILE A 494 4.84 7.02 -13.78
N ASN A 495 4.09 7.32 -12.73
CA ASN A 495 4.50 7.06 -11.36
C ASN A 495 3.47 6.15 -10.68
N GLY A 496 3.77 4.86 -10.62
CA GLY A 496 2.92 3.86 -10.01
C GLY A 496 2.80 3.99 -8.48
N THR A 497 3.67 4.79 -7.84
CA THR A 497 3.58 5.11 -6.40
C THR A 497 2.56 6.20 -6.12
N THR A 498 2.45 7.22 -6.98
CA THR A 498 1.53 8.37 -6.80
C THR A 498 0.29 8.30 -7.69
N GLY A 499 0.32 7.48 -8.73
CA GLY A 499 -0.72 7.38 -9.76
C GLY A 499 -0.61 8.44 -10.87
N ASP A 500 0.43 9.25 -10.90
CA ASP A 500 0.58 10.35 -11.85
C ASP A 500 0.97 9.83 -13.25
N VAL A 501 0.37 10.44 -14.27
CA VAL A 501 0.71 10.25 -15.69
C VAL A 501 1.14 11.59 -16.27
N VAL A 502 2.31 11.65 -16.89
CA VAL A 502 2.91 12.90 -17.38
C VAL A 502 3.29 12.76 -18.85
N VAL A 503 3.05 13.77 -19.66
CA VAL A 503 3.56 13.84 -21.03
C VAL A 503 5.00 14.31 -21.04
N GLY A 504 5.87 13.59 -21.74
CA GLY A 504 7.31 13.84 -21.76
C GLY A 504 8.09 13.03 -20.75
N ALA A 505 9.40 13.16 -20.79
CA ALA A 505 10.32 12.48 -19.90
C ALA A 505 10.51 13.25 -18.59
N VAL A 506 10.13 12.65 -17.47
CA VAL A 506 10.48 13.14 -16.12
C VAL A 506 11.75 12.42 -15.70
N PRO A 507 12.78 13.11 -15.17
CA PRO A 507 13.95 12.44 -14.61
C PRO A 507 13.56 11.44 -13.55
N VAL A 508 14.20 10.26 -13.58
CA VAL A 508 13.97 9.16 -12.65
C VAL A 508 15.25 8.86 -11.89
N VAL A 509 15.14 8.71 -10.58
CA VAL A 509 16.22 8.28 -9.69
C VAL A 509 15.88 6.91 -9.10
N THR A 510 16.88 6.03 -9.07
CA THR A 510 16.77 4.76 -8.36
C THR A 510 17.39 4.96 -6.98
N PRO A 511 16.59 4.88 -5.90
CA PRO A 511 17.13 5.01 -4.55
C PRO A 511 18.12 3.88 -4.25
N GLU A 512 19.23 4.22 -3.63
CA GLU A 512 20.13 3.21 -3.09
C GLU A 512 19.67 2.81 -1.68
N PRO A 513 19.61 1.52 -1.33
CA PRO A 513 19.21 1.04 0.00
C PRO A 513 20.36 1.24 1.01
N THR A 514 20.79 2.49 1.20
CA THR A 514 21.90 2.90 2.06
C THR A 514 21.41 3.78 3.22
N GLY A 515 22.29 4.11 4.14
CA GLY A 515 21.98 4.99 5.27
C GLY A 515 20.83 4.47 6.14
N PRO A 516 19.79 5.26 6.41
CA PRO A 516 18.69 4.87 7.29
C PRO A 516 17.99 3.56 6.90
N PHE A 517 17.89 3.27 5.60
CA PHE A 517 17.32 2.01 5.10
C PHE A 517 18.14 0.80 5.57
N ALA A 518 19.46 0.83 5.39
CA ALA A 518 20.35 -0.23 5.84
C ALA A 518 20.32 -0.37 7.36
N THR A 519 20.35 0.74 8.11
CA THR A 519 20.33 0.74 9.58
C THR A 519 19.05 0.09 10.14
N ILE A 520 17.88 0.40 9.58
CA ILE A 520 16.61 -0.22 10.01
C ILE A 520 16.65 -1.74 9.76
N LEU A 521 17.19 -2.17 8.64
CA LEU A 521 17.30 -3.61 8.34
C LEU A 521 18.32 -4.33 9.21
N GLU A 522 19.42 -3.69 9.57
CA GLU A 522 20.36 -4.24 10.56
C GLU A 522 19.69 -4.44 11.92
N TRP A 523 18.92 -3.45 12.37
CA TRP A 523 18.16 -3.59 13.62
C TRP A 523 17.05 -4.65 13.52
N ALA A 524 16.43 -4.78 12.37
CA ALA A 524 15.46 -5.85 12.12
C ALA A 524 16.12 -7.23 12.20
N ASP A 525 17.31 -7.40 11.63
CA ASP A 525 18.07 -8.66 11.69
C ASP A 525 18.50 -9.03 13.11
N GLU A 526 18.79 -8.05 13.99
CA GLU A 526 19.07 -8.30 15.41
C GLU A 526 17.84 -8.86 16.16
N LEU A 527 16.64 -8.56 15.69
CA LEU A 527 15.38 -8.89 16.38
C LEU A 527 14.67 -10.13 15.82
N ARG A 528 14.74 -10.37 14.51
CA ARG A 528 14.00 -11.45 13.86
C ARG A 528 14.50 -12.84 14.24
N ARG A 529 13.57 -13.81 14.26
CA ARG A 529 13.86 -15.23 14.41
C ARG A 529 13.87 -15.97 13.06
N LEU A 530 12.92 -15.61 12.18
CA LEU A 530 12.83 -16.21 10.85
C LEU A 530 14.04 -15.86 10.00
N GLY A 531 14.63 -16.85 9.35
CA GLY A 531 15.55 -16.65 8.24
C GLY A 531 14.80 -16.08 7.03
N VAL A 532 15.47 -15.28 6.23
CA VAL A 532 14.91 -14.74 4.99
C VAL A 532 15.77 -15.17 3.81
N ARG A 533 15.19 -15.99 2.93
CA ARG A 533 15.80 -16.47 1.69
C ARG A 533 15.13 -15.83 0.48
N THR A 534 15.71 -16.09 -0.69
CA THR A 534 15.16 -15.60 -1.95
C THR A 534 14.70 -16.74 -2.87
N ASN A 535 13.75 -16.43 -3.75
CA ASN A 535 13.43 -17.21 -4.94
C ASN A 535 14.26 -16.61 -6.09
N ALA A 536 15.23 -17.36 -6.61
CA ALA A 536 16.10 -16.90 -7.67
C ALA A 536 16.52 -18.06 -8.57
N ASP A 537 16.40 -17.87 -9.87
CA ASP A 537 16.62 -18.88 -10.90
C ASP A 537 17.87 -18.56 -11.74
N LEU A 538 18.39 -17.32 -11.63
CA LEU A 538 19.56 -16.82 -12.34
C LEU A 538 20.63 -16.31 -11.35
N PRO A 539 21.94 -16.39 -11.71
CA PRO A 539 23.02 -15.88 -10.88
C PRO A 539 22.91 -14.38 -10.55
N GLU A 540 22.38 -13.58 -11.47
CA GLU A 540 22.17 -12.13 -11.30
C GLU A 540 21.14 -11.84 -10.20
N ASP A 541 20.02 -12.54 -10.24
CA ASP A 541 18.97 -12.43 -9.22
C ASP A 541 19.47 -12.88 -7.85
N ALA A 542 20.26 -13.97 -7.83
CA ALA A 542 20.89 -14.47 -6.63
C ALA A 542 21.86 -13.44 -5.99
N LYS A 543 22.70 -12.79 -6.81
CA LYS A 543 23.59 -11.71 -6.36
C LYS A 543 22.80 -10.52 -5.81
N LYS A 544 21.77 -10.09 -6.52
CA LYS A 544 20.92 -8.97 -6.11
C LYS A 544 20.23 -9.26 -4.78
N ALA A 545 19.68 -10.45 -4.62
CA ALA A 545 19.06 -10.87 -3.37
C ALA A 545 20.06 -10.92 -2.20
N ARG A 546 21.30 -11.38 -2.46
CA ARG A 546 22.37 -11.37 -1.46
C ARG A 546 22.76 -9.95 -1.03
N GLU A 547 22.78 -8.98 -1.96
CA GLU A 547 22.97 -7.56 -1.65
C GLU A 547 21.84 -7.04 -0.74
N PHE A 548 20.61 -7.50 -0.94
CA PHE A 548 19.46 -7.19 -0.09
C PHE A 548 19.41 -7.96 1.24
N GLY A 549 20.43 -8.82 1.49
CA GLY A 549 20.57 -9.54 2.76
C GLY A 549 19.87 -10.90 2.80
N ALA A 550 19.59 -11.53 1.66
CA ALA A 550 19.10 -12.89 1.62
C ALA A 550 20.11 -13.88 2.18
N GLU A 551 19.65 -14.81 3.01
CA GLU A 551 20.47 -15.83 3.71
C GLU A 551 20.54 -17.16 2.94
N GLY A 552 20.22 -17.14 1.66
CA GLY A 552 20.25 -18.28 0.76
C GLY A 552 19.13 -18.23 -0.28
N ILE A 553 19.04 -19.28 -1.09
CA ILE A 553 17.92 -19.52 -1.99
C ILE A 553 16.97 -20.54 -1.36
N GLY A 554 15.70 -20.19 -1.21
CA GLY A 554 14.64 -21.09 -0.76
C GLY A 554 13.89 -21.78 -1.90
N LEU A 555 14.01 -21.23 -3.12
CA LEU A 555 13.50 -21.84 -4.35
C LEU A 555 14.34 -21.38 -5.55
N CYS A 556 14.99 -22.35 -6.19
CA CYS A 556 15.50 -22.22 -7.55
C CYS A 556 14.66 -23.12 -8.44
N ARG A 557 13.92 -22.52 -9.38
CA ARG A 557 13.09 -23.23 -10.37
C ARG A 557 13.96 -23.63 -11.54
N THR A 558 13.94 -24.90 -11.88
CA THR A 558 14.76 -25.42 -12.98
C THR A 558 14.08 -25.32 -14.34
N GLU A 559 12.79 -25.09 -14.40
CA GLU A 559 12.05 -24.92 -15.65
C GLU A 559 12.58 -23.77 -16.51
N HIS A 560 12.99 -22.66 -15.92
CA HIS A 560 13.56 -21.54 -16.65
C HIS A 560 14.88 -21.88 -17.34
N MET A 561 15.58 -22.88 -16.82
CA MET A 561 16.81 -23.40 -17.43
C MET A 561 16.56 -24.25 -18.69
N PHE A 562 15.31 -24.55 -19.03
CA PHE A 562 14.92 -25.30 -20.23
C PHE A 562 14.33 -24.46 -21.36
N LEU A 563 14.16 -23.17 -21.12
CA LEU A 563 13.57 -22.23 -22.09
C LEU A 563 14.62 -21.55 -23.00
N GLY A 564 14.15 -20.73 -23.92
CA GLY A 564 15.00 -19.99 -24.86
C GLY A 564 15.73 -20.90 -25.83
N ASP A 565 17.01 -20.67 -26.04
CA ASP A 565 17.88 -21.41 -26.99
C ASP A 565 18.00 -22.92 -26.64
N ARG A 566 17.57 -23.33 -25.46
CA ARG A 566 17.61 -24.73 -25.00
C ARG A 566 16.36 -25.52 -25.32
N LEU A 567 15.27 -24.85 -25.62
CA LEU A 567 13.97 -25.47 -25.93
C LEU A 567 14.05 -26.54 -27.03
N PRO A 568 14.83 -26.37 -28.14
CA PRO A 568 14.99 -27.41 -29.13
C PRO A 568 15.63 -28.70 -28.60
N LEU A 569 16.48 -28.64 -27.57
CA LEU A 569 17.05 -29.80 -26.91
C LEU A 569 16.04 -30.53 -26.04
N VAL A 570 15.21 -29.82 -25.32
CA VAL A 570 14.11 -30.37 -24.54
C VAL A 570 13.09 -31.06 -25.45
N GLN A 571 12.75 -30.44 -26.57
CA GLN A 571 11.86 -31.01 -27.57
C GLN A 571 12.46 -32.32 -28.16
N ARG A 572 13.78 -32.39 -28.41
CA ARG A 572 14.45 -33.63 -28.84
C ARG A 572 14.35 -34.73 -27.77
N PHE A 573 14.48 -34.39 -26.51
CA PHE A 573 14.27 -35.34 -25.42
C PHE A 573 12.83 -35.88 -25.40
N ILE A 574 11.82 -35.01 -25.54
CA ILE A 574 10.41 -35.39 -25.56
C ILE A 574 10.08 -36.26 -26.78
N LEU A 575 10.67 -35.95 -27.94
CA LEU A 575 10.42 -36.61 -29.22
C LEU A 575 11.29 -37.84 -29.49
N ALA A 576 12.17 -38.19 -28.55
CA ALA A 576 13.07 -39.33 -28.72
C ALA A 576 12.30 -40.65 -28.90
N ASP A 577 12.56 -41.33 -29.99
CA ASP A 577 11.96 -42.63 -30.30
C ASP A 577 12.74 -43.83 -29.67
N THR A 578 13.97 -43.57 -29.23
CA THR A 578 14.88 -44.59 -28.67
C THR A 578 15.59 -44.07 -27.41
N GLU A 579 15.92 -44.96 -26.46
CA GLU A 579 16.70 -44.65 -25.27
C GLU A 579 18.04 -43.97 -25.61
N LYS A 580 18.65 -44.29 -26.73
CA LYS A 580 19.90 -43.68 -27.15
C LYS A 580 19.75 -42.21 -27.55
N GLU A 581 18.65 -41.86 -28.21
CA GLU A 581 18.32 -40.48 -28.57
C GLU A 581 17.95 -39.71 -27.33
N GLU A 582 17.16 -40.28 -26.42
CA GLU A 582 16.80 -39.69 -25.14
C GLU A 582 18.08 -39.38 -24.33
N GLN A 583 18.98 -40.35 -24.16
CA GLN A 583 20.22 -40.19 -23.44
C GLN A 583 21.13 -39.14 -24.07
N ALA A 584 21.24 -39.06 -25.38
CA ALA A 584 22.07 -38.06 -26.07
C ALA A 584 21.51 -36.63 -25.92
N ALA A 585 20.19 -36.46 -25.77
CA ALA A 585 19.59 -35.17 -25.46
C ALA A 585 19.83 -34.77 -24.00
N LEU A 586 19.69 -35.71 -23.06
CA LEU A 586 19.96 -35.49 -21.63
C LEU A 586 21.41 -35.11 -21.34
N GLU A 587 22.38 -35.76 -21.97
CA GLU A 587 23.81 -35.42 -21.80
C GLU A 587 24.14 -33.97 -22.20
N LYS A 588 23.48 -33.46 -23.22
CA LYS A 588 23.64 -32.05 -23.62
C LYS A 588 22.98 -31.08 -22.62
N LEU A 589 21.79 -31.43 -22.16
CA LEU A 589 21.08 -30.66 -21.14
C LEU A 589 21.84 -30.65 -19.82
N GLU A 590 22.43 -31.79 -19.41
CA GLU A 590 23.29 -31.90 -18.22
C GLU A 590 24.46 -30.92 -18.24
N THR A 591 25.16 -30.82 -19.38
CA THR A 591 26.28 -29.88 -19.52
C THR A 591 25.83 -28.43 -19.33
N LEU A 592 24.69 -28.05 -19.89
CA LEU A 592 24.16 -26.69 -19.79
C LEU A 592 23.68 -26.39 -18.37
N GLN A 593 22.90 -27.27 -17.77
CA GLN A 593 22.39 -27.08 -16.41
C GLN A 593 23.51 -27.06 -15.37
N ARG A 594 24.56 -27.86 -15.54
CA ARG A 594 25.75 -27.81 -14.66
C ARG A 594 26.35 -26.40 -14.63
N ALA A 595 26.48 -25.74 -15.78
CA ALA A 595 26.99 -24.39 -15.85
C ALA A 595 26.09 -23.37 -15.13
N ASP A 596 24.76 -23.51 -15.25
CA ASP A 596 23.80 -22.66 -14.55
C ASP A 596 23.89 -22.86 -13.03
N PHE A 597 23.90 -24.10 -12.57
CA PHE A 597 24.02 -24.41 -11.14
C PHE A 597 25.35 -23.92 -10.57
N LEU A 598 26.46 -24.03 -11.31
CA LEU A 598 27.74 -23.49 -10.88
C LEU A 598 27.65 -21.97 -10.64
N GLY A 599 27.06 -21.22 -11.57
CA GLY A 599 26.88 -19.77 -11.43
C GLY A 599 26.03 -19.39 -10.21
N ILE A 600 24.94 -20.13 -9.95
CA ILE A 600 24.09 -19.90 -8.77
C ILE A 600 24.84 -20.25 -7.47
N LEU A 601 25.55 -21.38 -7.41
CA LEU A 601 26.33 -21.79 -6.26
C LEU A 601 27.49 -20.83 -5.96
N GLU A 602 28.10 -20.25 -6.99
CA GLU A 602 29.10 -19.18 -6.83
C GLU A 602 28.50 -17.90 -6.25
N ALA A 603 27.32 -17.47 -6.75
CA ALA A 603 26.63 -16.28 -6.25
C ALA A 603 26.24 -16.43 -4.78
N MET A 604 25.89 -17.63 -4.36
CA MET A 604 25.42 -17.97 -3.00
C MET A 604 26.45 -18.74 -2.17
N ASP A 605 27.72 -18.63 -2.49
CA ASP A 605 28.76 -19.36 -1.78
C ASP A 605 28.68 -19.17 -0.25
N GLY A 606 28.72 -20.30 0.51
CA GLY A 606 28.54 -20.32 1.96
C GLY A 606 27.09 -20.27 2.44
N LEU A 607 26.13 -20.10 1.55
CA LEU A 607 24.69 -20.02 1.88
C LEU A 607 23.93 -21.22 1.27
N PRO A 608 22.82 -21.66 1.89
CA PRO A 608 22.02 -22.77 1.38
C PRO A 608 21.31 -22.39 0.05
N VAL A 609 21.30 -23.33 -0.87
CA VAL A 609 20.64 -23.22 -2.18
C VAL A 609 19.68 -24.39 -2.34
N THR A 610 18.37 -24.11 -2.28
CA THR A 610 17.34 -25.11 -2.50
C THR A 610 16.95 -25.15 -3.98
N VAL A 611 17.26 -26.25 -4.65
CA VAL A 611 16.97 -26.48 -6.07
C VAL A 611 15.75 -27.40 -6.18
N ARG A 612 14.69 -26.92 -6.80
CA ARG A 612 13.52 -27.73 -7.12
C ARG A 612 13.76 -28.48 -8.42
N LEU A 613 13.61 -29.80 -8.41
CA LEU A 613 13.63 -30.60 -9.62
C LEU A 613 12.45 -30.21 -10.52
N LEU A 614 12.57 -30.50 -11.84
CA LEU A 614 11.60 -30.03 -12.83
C LEU A 614 10.15 -30.36 -12.43
N ASP A 615 9.31 -29.34 -12.42
CA ASP A 615 7.92 -29.44 -11.98
C ASP A 615 6.89 -29.40 -13.14
N PRO A 616 6.97 -28.51 -14.15
CA PRO A 616 5.93 -28.41 -15.17
C PRO A 616 5.78 -29.67 -16.00
N PRO A 617 4.57 -29.94 -16.53
CA PRO A 617 4.35 -31.01 -17.47
C PRO A 617 5.06 -30.77 -18.80
N LEU A 618 5.43 -31.85 -19.51
CA LEU A 618 6.25 -31.77 -20.72
C LEU A 618 5.59 -31.01 -21.88
N HIS A 619 4.26 -30.92 -21.92
CA HIS A 619 3.59 -30.17 -22.98
C HIS A 619 3.87 -28.67 -22.95
N GLU A 620 4.27 -28.09 -21.81
CA GLU A 620 4.67 -26.67 -21.71
C GLU A 620 5.94 -26.34 -22.52
N PHE A 621 6.75 -27.35 -22.83
CA PHE A 621 7.91 -27.23 -23.68
C PHE A 621 7.62 -27.53 -25.16
N LEU A 622 6.38 -27.79 -25.52
CA LEU A 622 5.93 -28.04 -26.87
C LEU A 622 5.11 -26.85 -27.39
N PRO A 623 5.12 -26.62 -28.71
CA PRO A 623 4.29 -25.57 -29.29
C PRO A 623 2.78 -25.86 -29.09
N ASP A 624 1.99 -24.79 -29.17
CA ASP A 624 0.54 -24.90 -29.05
C ASP A 624 -0.07 -25.82 -30.09
N VAL A 625 -0.94 -26.72 -29.62
CA VAL A 625 -1.56 -27.75 -30.48
C VAL A 625 -2.45 -27.12 -31.54
N GLU A 626 -3.15 -26.03 -31.21
CA GLU A 626 -4.11 -25.39 -32.12
C GLU A 626 -3.38 -24.65 -33.22
N GLU A 627 -2.27 -24.01 -32.93
CA GLU A 627 -1.38 -23.38 -33.92
C GLU A 627 -0.83 -24.45 -34.90
N LEU A 628 -0.32 -25.57 -34.36
CA LEU A 628 0.22 -26.64 -35.16
C LEU A 628 -0.86 -27.29 -36.05
N LEU A 629 -2.09 -27.45 -35.54
CA LEU A 629 -3.23 -27.97 -36.33
C LEU A 629 -3.59 -27.01 -37.50
N VAL A 630 -3.59 -25.72 -37.25
CA VAL A 630 -3.83 -24.70 -38.28
C VAL A 630 -2.75 -24.75 -39.38
N ARG A 631 -1.48 -24.89 -38.98
CA ARG A 631 -0.36 -25.03 -39.92
C ARG A 631 -0.39 -26.32 -40.70
N ASP A 632 -0.79 -27.43 -40.08
CA ASP A 632 -0.96 -28.70 -40.75
C ASP A 632 -2.11 -28.65 -41.79
N ALA A 633 -3.24 -28.08 -41.41
CA ALA A 633 -4.38 -27.85 -42.31
C ALA A 633 -4.02 -26.98 -43.51
N LYS A 634 -3.10 -26.05 -43.36
CA LYS A 634 -2.53 -25.23 -44.44
C LYS A 634 -1.43 -25.93 -45.25
N GLY A 635 -1.06 -27.16 -44.92
CA GLY A 635 0.02 -27.89 -45.55
C GLY A 635 1.42 -27.28 -45.31
N GLN A 636 1.59 -26.58 -44.20
CA GLN A 636 2.83 -25.89 -43.84
C GLN A 636 3.75 -26.71 -42.92
N LEU A 637 3.31 -27.89 -42.45
CA LEU A 637 4.15 -28.75 -41.63
C LEU A 637 4.89 -29.78 -42.50
N ASP A 638 6.19 -29.90 -42.24
CA ASP A 638 7.01 -30.99 -42.69
C ASP A 638 6.85 -32.26 -41.80
N GLU A 639 7.65 -33.28 -42.03
CA GLU A 639 7.61 -34.51 -41.23
C GLU A 639 7.99 -34.26 -39.75
N ALA A 640 8.95 -33.37 -39.49
CA ALA A 640 9.35 -33.01 -38.15
C ALA A 640 8.22 -32.24 -37.42
N GLY A 641 7.58 -31.32 -38.11
CA GLY A 641 6.43 -30.57 -37.59
C GLY A 641 5.23 -31.47 -37.27
N ARG A 642 4.99 -32.51 -38.07
CA ARG A 642 3.91 -33.49 -37.75
C ARG A 642 4.27 -34.38 -36.56
N LYS A 643 5.52 -34.77 -36.38
CA LYS A 643 5.99 -35.45 -35.17
C LYS A 643 5.78 -34.60 -33.93
N LEU A 644 6.12 -33.33 -34.05
CA LEU A 644 5.93 -32.35 -32.97
C LEU A 644 4.45 -32.19 -32.62
N LEU A 645 3.57 -32.06 -33.62
CA LEU A 645 2.12 -32.02 -33.40
C LEU A 645 1.60 -33.31 -32.72
N ALA A 646 2.05 -34.47 -33.17
CA ALA A 646 1.64 -35.75 -32.58
C ALA A 646 2.08 -35.82 -31.08
N ALA A 647 3.27 -35.40 -30.76
CA ALA A 647 3.76 -35.32 -29.36
C ALA A 647 2.98 -34.31 -28.53
N ALA A 648 2.74 -33.12 -29.06
CA ALA A 648 1.96 -32.08 -28.38
C ALA A 648 0.53 -32.57 -28.07
N GLN A 649 -0.09 -33.29 -28.99
CA GLN A 649 -1.39 -33.93 -28.76
C GLN A 649 -1.34 -35.08 -27.74
N ALA A 650 -0.28 -35.87 -27.74
CA ALA A 650 -0.12 -37.00 -26.82
C ALA A 650 0.14 -36.55 -25.36
N TRP A 651 0.87 -35.45 -25.19
CA TRP A 651 1.18 -34.90 -23.86
C TRP A 651 0.16 -33.85 -23.38
N ARG A 652 -0.81 -33.46 -24.21
CA ARG A 652 -1.87 -32.54 -23.83
C ARG A 652 -2.75 -33.17 -22.75
N GLU A 653 -2.87 -32.49 -21.63
CA GLU A 653 -3.70 -32.92 -20.50
C GLU A 653 -4.93 -32.01 -20.36
N SER A 654 -6.05 -32.56 -19.90
CA SER A 654 -7.27 -31.79 -19.67
C SER A 654 -7.17 -30.90 -18.44
N ASN A 655 -6.33 -31.27 -17.47
CA ASN A 655 -6.02 -30.50 -16.29
C ASN A 655 -4.53 -30.66 -15.92
N PRO A 656 -3.65 -29.82 -16.49
CA PRO A 656 -2.21 -29.94 -16.29
C PRO A 656 -1.77 -29.83 -14.82
N MET A 657 -2.48 -29.05 -14.01
CA MET A 657 -2.16 -28.91 -12.60
C MET A 657 -2.26 -30.23 -11.80
N LEU A 658 -3.17 -31.10 -12.20
CA LEU A 658 -3.44 -32.38 -11.55
C LEU A 658 -2.88 -33.58 -12.30
N GLY A 659 -2.17 -33.37 -13.38
CA GLY A 659 -1.67 -34.38 -14.32
C GLY A 659 -0.24 -34.84 -14.07
N THR A 660 0.45 -35.11 -15.18
CA THR A 660 1.82 -35.64 -15.21
C THR A 660 2.86 -34.52 -15.08
N ARG A 661 3.05 -34.06 -13.88
CA ARG A 661 4.05 -33.01 -13.51
C ARG A 661 4.80 -33.44 -12.24
N GLY A 662 5.87 -32.70 -11.91
CA GLY A 662 6.62 -32.86 -10.68
C GLY A 662 7.16 -34.29 -10.47
N CYS A 663 7.03 -34.82 -9.27
CA CYS A 663 7.48 -36.15 -8.92
C CYS A 663 6.89 -37.24 -9.81
N ARG A 664 5.66 -37.10 -10.32
CA ARG A 664 5.02 -38.02 -11.24
C ARG A 664 5.79 -38.13 -12.56
N LEU A 665 6.21 -36.98 -13.09
CA LEU A 665 7.06 -36.95 -14.28
C LEU A 665 8.44 -37.57 -13.99
N GLY A 666 9.03 -37.27 -12.83
CA GLY A 666 10.29 -37.89 -12.41
C GLY A 666 10.25 -39.41 -12.31
N ILE A 667 9.11 -39.99 -11.90
CA ILE A 667 8.91 -41.43 -11.84
C ILE A 667 8.73 -42.04 -13.25
N ILE A 668 7.97 -41.40 -14.15
CA ILE A 668 7.70 -41.88 -15.51
C ILE A 668 8.93 -41.68 -16.41
N LYS A 669 9.69 -40.64 -16.22
CA LYS A 669 10.92 -40.30 -16.96
C LYS A 669 12.13 -40.13 -16.01
N PRO A 670 12.59 -41.21 -15.36
CA PRO A 670 13.61 -41.13 -14.32
C PRO A 670 14.93 -40.54 -14.79
N GLY A 671 15.29 -40.72 -16.08
CA GLY A 671 16.49 -40.13 -16.67
C GLY A 671 16.55 -38.60 -16.53
N LEU A 672 15.42 -37.90 -16.52
CA LEU A 672 15.35 -36.45 -16.38
C LEU A 672 15.81 -35.98 -14.98
N TYR A 673 15.25 -36.56 -13.91
CA TYR A 673 15.64 -36.20 -12.54
C TYR A 673 17.07 -36.66 -12.21
N ARG A 674 17.47 -37.84 -12.65
CA ARG A 674 18.87 -38.34 -12.51
C ARG A 674 19.85 -37.39 -13.16
N MET A 675 19.56 -36.87 -14.37
CA MET A 675 20.38 -35.90 -15.08
C MET A 675 20.50 -34.60 -14.28
N GLN A 676 19.37 -34.05 -13.78
CA GLN A 676 19.38 -32.78 -13.01
C GLN A 676 20.18 -32.93 -11.72
N VAL A 677 19.99 -34.01 -10.95
CA VAL A 677 20.71 -34.30 -9.72
C VAL A 677 22.22 -34.41 -9.99
N LYS A 678 22.59 -35.12 -11.08
CA LYS A 678 24.00 -35.26 -11.48
C LYS A 678 24.61 -33.92 -11.83
N ALA A 679 23.96 -33.12 -12.67
CA ALA A 679 24.43 -31.79 -13.06
C ALA A 679 24.63 -30.87 -11.83
N LEU A 680 23.69 -30.88 -10.89
CA LEU A 680 23.74 -30.07 -9.67
C LEU A 680 24.90 -30.52 -8.76
N LEU A 681 25.03 -31.80 -8.51
CA LEU A 681 26.09 -32.32 -7.64
C LEU A 681 27.47 -32.22 -8.27
N GLU A 682 27.60 -32.35 -9.59
CA GLU A 682 28.87 -32.09 -10.31
C GLU A 682 29.27 -30.61 -10.17
N ALA A 683 28.33 -29.68 -10.33
CA ALA A 683 28.58 -28.25 -10.11
C ALA A 683 29.01 -27.96 -8.67
N ALA A 684 28.39 -28.62 -7.69
CA ALA A 684 28.74 -28.47 -6.30
C ALA A 684 30.14 -29.02 -5.97
N VAL A 685 30.49 -30.18 -6.54
CA VAL A 685 31.88 -30.75 -6.42
C VAL A 685 32.89 -29.81 -7.04
N GLU A 686 32.62 -29.31 -8.25
CA GLU A 686 33.50 -28.34 -8.95
C GLU A 686 33.69 -27.07 -8.11
N ARG A 687 32.59 -26.54 -7.52
CA ARG A 687 32.70 -25.37 -6.66
C ARG A 687 33.53 -25.63 -5.41
N LYS A 688 33.34 -26.79 -4.77
CA LYS A 688 34.13 -27.21 -3.62
C LYS A 688 35.64 -27.35 -3.95
N ILE A 689 35.98 -28.01 -5.07
CA ILE A 689 37.38 -28.16 -5.53
C ILE A 689 38.00 -26.79 -5.78
N SER A 690 37.23 -25.83 -6.28
CA SER A 690 37.64 -24.43 -6.49
C SER A 690 37.75 -23.63 -5.19
N GLY A 691 37.56 -24.23 -4.02
CA GLY A 691 37.75 -23.62 -2.70
C GLY A 691 36.51 -22.93 -2.14
N GLY A 692 35.31 -23.14 -2.70
CA GLY A 692 34.05 -22.63 -2.19
C GLY A 692 33.37 -23.55 -1.15
N ASP A 693 32.25 -23.08 -0.60
CA ASP A 693 31.41 -23.81 0.38
C ASP A 693 29.98 -23.97 -0.16
N PRO A 694 29.72 -24.82 -1.17
CA PRO A 694 28.41 -25.06 -1.71
C PRO A 694 27.54 -25.82 -0.70
N ARG A 695 26.33 -25.27 -0.40
CA ARG A 695 25.35 -25.88 0.51
C ARG A 695 24.07 -26.19 -0.27
N VAL A 696 23.95 -27.42 -0.72
CA VAL A 696 22.90 -27.87 -1.63
C VAL A 696 21.71 -28.47 -0.88
N GLU A 697 20.51 -28.05 -1.25
CA GLU A 697 19.25 -28.67 -0.84
C GLU A 697 18.45 -29.06 -2.08
N ILE A 698 18.15 -30.37 -2.23
CA ILE A 698 17.42 -30.90 -3.39
C ILE A 698 15.96 -31.05 -2.99
N MET A 699 15.06 -30.34 -3.70
CA MET A 699 13.64 -30.32 -3.42
C MET A 699 12.84 -31.08 -4.48
N ILE A 700 12.11 -32.10 -4.05
CA ILE A 700 11.23 -32.90 -4.89
C ILE A 700 9.84 -32.24 -4.86
N PRO A 701 9.31 -31.79 -6.03
CA PRO A 701 8.01 -31.14 -6.10
C PRO A 701 6.87 -32.17 -6.08
N LEU A 702 5.69 -31.75 -5.62
CA LEU A 702 4.39 -32.41 -5.78
C LEU A 702 4.28 -33.82 -5.17
N ALA A 703 5.18 -34.23 -4.30
CA ALA A 703 5.06 -35.52 -3.61
C ALA A 703 3.82 -35.53 -2.69
N VAL A 704 3.04 -36.58 -2.74
CA VAL A 704 1.76 -36.71 -2.00
C VAL A 704 1.74 -37.87 -1.01
N THR A 705 2.70 -38.79 -1.08
CA THR A 705 2.83 -39.94 -0.18
C THR A 705 4.29 -40.23 0.18
N GLU A 706 4.52 -40.87 1.32
CA GLU A 706 5.86 -41.30 1.73
C GLU A 706 6.52 -42.26 0.73
N PRO A 707 5.87 -43.30 0.21
CA PRO A 707 6.50 -44.23 -0.75
C PRO A 707 6.92 -43.56 -2.06
N GLU A 708 6.12 -42.60 -2.54
CA GLU A 708 6.44 -41.82 -3.75
C GLU A 708 7.71 -40.97 -3.53
N LEU A 709 7.77 -40.26 -2.40
CA LEU A 709 8.94 -39.48 -2.05
C LEU A 709 10.17 -40.39 -1.84
N LYS A 710 10.00 -41.48 -1.12
CA LYS A 710 11.08 -42.42 -0.85
C LYS A 710 11.72 -42.96 -2.12
N TYR A 711 10.91 -43.32 -3.09
CA TYR A 711 11.39 -43.83 -4.39
C TYR A 711 12.35 -42.80 -5.03
N LEU A 712 11.96 -41.54 -5.07
CA LEU A 712 12.80 -40.47 -5.67
C LEU A 712 13.99 -40.09 -4.81
N VAL A 713 13.89 -40.13 -3.49
CA VAL A 713 15.03 -39.90 -2.60
C VAL A 713 16.09 -41.01 -2.76
N ASP A 714 15.67 -42.23 -2.92
CA ASP A 714 16.58 -43.38 -3.17
C ASP A 714 17.30 -43.19 -4.52
N GLU A 715 16.60 -42.73 -5.59
CA GLU A 715 17.20 -42.37 -6.88
C GLU A 715 18.26 -41.25 -6.75
N VAL A 716 17.94 -40.15 -6.01
CA VAL A 716 18.86 -39.06 -5.76
C VAL A 716 20.14 -39.55 -5.06
N ARG A 717 19.98 -40.42 -4.05
CA ARG A 717 21.12 -40.94 -3.28
C ARG A 717 21.96 -41.92 -4.12
N GLU A 718 21.35 -42.75 -4.97
CA GLU A 718 22.08 -43.60 -5.90
C GLU A 718 22.94 -42.81 -6.88
N VAL A 719 22.41 -41.74 -7.48
CA VAL A 719 23.17 -40.83 -8.35
C VAL A 719 24.34 -40.20 -7.60
N ALA A 720 24.12 -39.72 -6.36
CA ALA A 720 25.16 -39.12 -5.56
C ALA A 720 26.29 -40.11 -5.18
N GLU A 721 25.93 -41.36 -4.78
CA GLU A 721 26.92 -42.40 -4.46
C GLU A 721 27.77 -42.77 -5.65
N SER A 722 27.16 -42.93 -6.83
CA SER A 722 27.90 -43.16 -8.07
C SER A 722 28.89 -42.05 -8.38
N LEU A 723 28.44 -40.79 -8.37
CA LEU A 723 29.22 -39.63 -8.68
C LEU A 723 30.41 -39.46 -7.70
N PHE A 724 30.17 -39.59 -6.39
CA PHE A 724 31.18 -39.38 -5.36
C PHE A 724 32.22 -40.48 -5.33
N SER A 725 31.83 -41.70 -5.72
CA SER A 725 32.75 -42.79 -5.93
C SER A 725 33.68 -42.50 -7.10
N ASP A 726 33.17 -41.99 -8.19
CA ASP A 726 33.92 -41.69 -9.41
C ASP A 726 34.89 -40.51 -9.24
N THR A 727 34.42 -39.42 -8.62
CA THR A 727 35.21 -38.20 -8.39
C THR A 727 36.15 -38.28 -7.19
N ARG A 728 35.92 -39.24 -6.26
CA ARG A 728 36.57 -39.35 -4.94
C ARG A 728 36.42 -38.12 -4.05
N GLU A 729 35.51 -37.24 -4.42
CA GLU A 729 35.12 -36.04 -3.69
C GLU A 729 33.60 -36.06 -3.51
N GLY A 730 33.10 -35.56 -2.36
CA GLY A 730 31.71 -35.46 -2.07
C GLY A 730 31.32 -34.14 -1.40
N VAL A 731 30.11 -33.72 -1.57
CA VAL A 731 29.50 -32.57 -0.89
C VAL A 731 28.35 -33.06 -0.01
N SER A 732 28.14 -32.38 1.10
CA SER A 732 26.92 -32.61 1.91
C SER A 732 25.74 -31.93 1.24
N PHE A 733 24.61 -32.61 1.21
CA PHE A 733 23.35 -32.08 0.71
C PHE A 733 22.18 -32.64 1.51
N LEU A 734 21.04 -31.92 1.47
CA LEU A 734 19.77 -32.36 2.02
C LEU A 734 18.82 -32.72 0.88
N VAL A 735 17.93 -33.67 1.15
CA VAL A 735 16.82 -34.00 0.25
C VAL A 735 15.50 -33.81 0.98
N GLY A 736 14.65 -32.97 0.44
CA GLY A 736 13.34 -32.69 1.01
C GLY A 736 12.27 -32.57 -0.05
N THR A 737 11.11 -32.10 0.34
CA THR A 737 9.97 -32.00 -0.58
C THR A 737 9.25 -30.68 -0.45
N MET A 738 8.58 -30.28 -1.52
CA MET A 738 7.60 -29.21 -1.50
C MET A 738 6.26 -29.77 -1.00
N VAL A 739 5.75 -29.20 0.10
CA VAL A 739 4.40 -29.49 0.60
C VAL A 739 3.44 -28.50 -0.04
N GLU A 740 2.75 -28.94 -1.08
CA GLU A 740 1.93 -28.06 -1.93
C GLU A 740 0.58 -28.66 -2.30
N THR A 741 0.26 -29.83 -1.76
CA THR A 741 -1.06 -30.43 -1.89
C THR A 741 -1.68 -30.64 -0.50
N PRO A 742 -3.01 -30.53 -0.36
CA PRO A 742 -3.68 -30.85 0.90
C PRO A 742 -3.38 -32.27 1.40
N ARG A 743 -3.25 -33.23 0.50
CA ARG A 743 -2.91 -34.64 0.83
C ARG A 743 -1.52 -34.72 1.49
N ALA A 744 -0.51 -34.03 0.93
CA ALA A 744 0.84 -34.03 1.50
C ALA A 744 0.86 -33.36 2.89
N ALA A 745 0.12 -32.27 3.06
CA ALA A 745 0.03 -31.59 4.35
C ALA A 745 -0.60 -32.48 5.43
N LEU A 746 -1.61 -33.28 5.08
CA LEU A 746 -2.27 -34.25 5.97
C LEU A 746 -1.42 -35.48 6.27
N ASP A 747 -0.49 -35.86 5.40
CA ASP A 747 0.41 -37.01 5.51
C ASP A 747 1.82 -36.62 6.01
N ALA A 748 1.96 -35.41 6.50
CA ALA A 748 3.25 -34.81 6.85
C ALA A 748 4.07 -35.65 7.83
N TYR A 749 3.44 -36.38 8.74
CA TYR A 749 4.13 -37.27 9.68
C TYR A 749 4.91 -38.37 8.96
N ASP A 750 4.30 -39.04 7.99
CA ASP A 750 4.94 -40.14 7.26
C ASP A 750 5.96 -39.59 6.24
N ILE A 751 5.63 -38.53 5.55
CA ILE A 751 6.53 -37.87 4.60
C ILE A 751 7.80 -37.38 5.30
N ALA A 752 7.73 -36.89 6.54
CA ALA A 752 8.88 -36.43 7.32
C ALA A 752 9.81 -37.56 7.76
N GLN A 753 9.42 -38.81 7.68
CA GLN A 753 10.33 -39.95 7.92
C GLN A 753 11.42 -40.03 6.84
N VAL A 754 11.10 -39.55 5.64
CA VAL A 754 11.98 -39.56 4.47
C VAL A 754 12.59 -38.20 4.19
N ALA A 755 11.79 -37.16 4.21
CA ALA A 755 12.24 -35.79 3.93
C ALA A 755 13.11 -35.20 5.06
N GLU A 756 14.20 -34.52 4.69
CA GLU A 756 15.06 -33.80 5.63
C GLU A 756 14.64 -32.34 5.81
N PHE A 757 13.81 -31.82 4.90
CA PHE A 757 13.17 -30.51 5.04
C PHE A 757 11.84 -30.48 4.30
N PHE A 758 10.94 -29.58 4.72
CA PHE A 758 9.75 -29.17 3.99
C PHE A 758 9.88 -27.73 3.53
N SER A 759 9.42 -27.47 2.31
CA SER A 759 9.15 -26.11 1.82
C SER A 759 7.68 -26.05 1.40
N PHE A 760 6.89 -25.16 2.00
CA PHE A 760 5.49 -25.01 1.65
C PHE A 760 5.36 -24.27 0.33
N GLY A 761 4.83 -24.92 -0.71
CA GLY A 761 4.46 -24.32 -1.99
C GLY A 761 3.05 -23.76 -1.91
N THR A 762 2.92 -22.61 -1.25
CA THR A 762 1.60 -22.06 -0.90
C THR A 762 0.79 -21.58 -2.10
N ASN A 763 1.39 -21.36 -3.27
CA ASN A 763 0.64 -21.09 -4.49
C ASN A 763 -0.25 -22.28 -4.88
N ASP A 764 0.35 -23.46 -5.08
CA ASP A 764 -0.39 -24.69 -5.41
C ASP A 764 -1.26 -25.16 -4.24
N LEU A 765 -0.76 -25.06 -3.00
CA LEU A 765 -1.55 -25.43 -1.83
C LEU A 765 -2.83 -24.59 -1.71
N THR A 766 -2.77 -23.30 -2.01
CA THR A 766 -3.94 -22.40 -2.04
C THR A 766 -4.90 -22.81 -3.16
N GLN A 767 -4.39 -22.99 -4.39
CA GLN A 767 -5.21 -23.40 -5.53
C GLN A 767 -5.98 -24.69 -5.25
N MET A 768 -5.29 -25.71 -4.72
CA MET A 768 -5.90 -27.00 -4.46
C MET A 768 -6.84 -27.01 -3.25
N THR A 769 -6.58 -26.17 -2.25
CA THR A 769 -7.44 -26.04 -1.07
C THR A 769 -8.75 -25.33 -1.39
N PHE A 770 -8.70 -24.26 -2.15
CA PHE A 770 -9.89 -23.54 -2.61
C PHE A 770 -10.57 -24.19 -3.81
N GLY A 771 -9.86 -25.02 -4.58
CA GLY A 771 -10.32 -25.48 -5.88
C GLY A 771 -10.35 -24.35 -6.92
N PHE A 772 -9.45 -23.40 -6.80
CA PHE A 772 -9.31 -22.25 -7.70
C PHE A 772 -8.10 -22.43 -8.62
N SER A 773 -8.27 -22.16 -9.90
CA SER A 773 -7.16 -21.94 -10.81
C SER A 773 -6.82 -20.44 -10.73
N ARG A 774 -5.61 -20.08 -10.33
CA ARG A 774 -5.19 -18.68 -10.14
C ARG A 774 -5.45 -17.84 -11.38
N ASP A 775 -4.95 -18.29 -12.52
CA ASP A 775 -5.02 -17.57 -13.79
C ASP A 775 -6.47 -17.34 -14.25
N ASP A 776 -7.36 -18.31 -13.93
CA ASP A 776 -8.77 -18.21 -14.29
C ASP A 776 -9.56 -17.30 -13.34
N VAL A 777 -9.23 -17.26 -12.05
CA VAL A 777 -10.09 -16.59 -11.06
C VAL A 777 -9.69 -15.15 -10.78
N GLU A 778 -8.41 -14.82 -10.83
CA GLU A 778 -7.92 -13.45 -10.50
C GLU A 778 -8.51 -12.40 -11.43
N GLY A 779 -8.58 -12.69 -12.75
CA GLY A 779 -9.17 -11.76 -13.73
C GLY A 779 -10.70 -11.83 -13.87
N ARG A 780 -11.38 -12.83 -13.30
CA ARG A 780 -12.81 -13.04 -13.53
C ARG A 780 -13.68 -12.71 -12.32
N PHE A 781 -13.67 -13.56 -11.29
CA PHE A 781 -14.59 -13.37 -10.17
C PHE A 781 -13.94 -12.88 -8.87
N MET A 782 -12.64 -12.97 -8.71
CA MET A 782 -11.94 -12.54 -7.50
C MET A 782 -12.25 -11.08 -7.13
N PRO A 783 -12.20 -10.10 -8.08
CA PRO A 783 -12.56 -8.72 -7.76
C PRO A 783 -13.97 -8.60 -7.17
N ARG A 784 -14.93 -9.36 -7.71
CA ARG A 784 -16.31 -9.35 -7.22
C ARG A 784 -16.46 -9.99 -5.85
N TYR A 785 -15.68 -11.04 -5.54
CA TYR A 785 -15.66 -11.68 -4.22
C TYR A 785 -15.12 -10.72 -3.15
N LEU A 786 -14.07 -9.97 -3.47
CA LEU A 786 -13.50 -8.96 -2.57
C LEU A 786 -14.47 -7.79 -2.36
N GLU A 787 -15.09 -7.30 -3.42
CA GLU A 787 -16.14 -6.27 -3.36
C GLU A 787 -17.34 -6.65 -2.47
N LEU A 788 -17.77 -7.90 -2.55
CA LEU A 788 -18.88 -8.45 -1.77
C LEU A 788 -18.44 -8.91 -0.36
N HIS A 789 -17.16 -8.77 -0.01
CA HIS A 789 -16.58 -9.28 1.25
C HIS A 789 -16.82 -10.77 1.49
N LEU A 790 -16.87 -11.58 0.41
CA LEU A 790 -16.95 -13.04 0.51
C LEU A 790 -15.59 -13.65 0.88
N LEU A 791 -14.51 -12.96 0.56
CA LEU A 791 -13.17 -13.21 1.05
C LEU A 791 -12.62 -11.92 1.69
N PRO A 792 -11.89 -12.04 2.79
CA PRO A 792 -11.30 -10.86 3.47
C PRO A 792 -10.14 -10.24 2.69
N ALA A 793 -9.41 -11.05 1.91
CA ALA A 793 -8.29 -10.66 1.05
C ALA A 793 -8.16 -11.64 -0.11
N ASN A 794 -7.34 -11.30 -1.11
CA ASN A 794 -6.96 -12.22 -2.17
C ASN A 794 -6.09 -13.35 -1.58
N PRO A 795 -6.55 -14.62 -1.59
CA PRO A 795 -5.82 -15.72 -0.97
C PRO A 795 -4.51 -16.08 -1.70
N PHE A 796 -4.23 -15.49 -2.86
CA PHE A 796 -2.97 -15.63 -3.59
C PHE A 796 -1.94 -14.55 -3.23
N GLU A 797 -2.36 -13.48 -2.59
CA GLU A 797 -1.49 -12.40 -2.08
C GLU A 797 -1.19 -12.59 -0.59
N THR A 798 -2.23 -12.78 0.22
CA THR A 798 -2.15 -13.00 1.67
C THR A 798 -2.70 -14.37 2.02
N ILE A 799 -1.97 -15.14 2.82
CA ILE A 799 -2.36 -16.51 3.15
C ILE A 799 -3.72 -16.57 3.86
N ASP A 800 -4.57 -17.47 3.39
CA ASP A 800 -5.80 -17.85 4.10
C ASP A 800 -5.46 -18.64 5.36
N VAL A 801 -5.52 -17.98 6.50
CA VAL A 801 -5.11 -18.54 7.80
C VAL A 801 -6.05 -19.67 8.28
N GLU A 802 -7.33 -19.60 7.90
CA GLU A 802 -8.37 -20.54 8.37
C GLU A 802 -8.38 -21.87 7.62
N GLY A 803 -8.12 -21.87 6.33
CA GLY A 803 -8.07 -23.07 5.48
C GLY A 803 -6.64 -23.50 5.21
N VAL A 804 -5.93 -22.79 4.34
CA VAL A 804 -4.55 -23.11 3.94
C VAL A 804 -3.60 -23.06 5.14
N GLY A 805 -3.74 -22.03 5.97
CA GLY A 805 -2.95 -21.87 7.18
C GLY A 805 -3.15 -22.99 8.20
N LYS A 806 -4.35 -23.56 8.27
CA LYS A 806 -4.59 -24.75 9.09
C LYS A 806 -3.79 -25.95 8.59
N LEU A 807 -3.78 -26.20 7.28
CA LEU A 807 -3.00 -27.30 6.68
C LEU A 807 -1.49 -27.11 6.95
N VAL A 808 -0.98 -25.89 6.83
CA VAL A 808 0.42 -25.56 7.15
C VAL A 808 0.71 -25.84 8.63
N ARG A 809 -0.15 -25.41 9.54
CA ARG A 809 0.00 -25.60 10.99
C ARG A 809 -0.01 -27.08 11.38
N ASP A 810 -0.91 -27.85 10.80
CA ASP A 810 -1.02 -29.28 11.04
C ASP A 810 0.23 -30.00 10.50
N ALA A 811 0.68 -29.67 9.28
CA ALA A 811 1.88 -30.26 8.68
C ALA A 811 3.17 -29.91 9.45
N VAL A 812 3.32 -28.69 9.95
CA VAL A 812 4.43 -28.31 10.84
C VAL A 812 4.44 -29.14 12.11
N THR A 813 3.28 -29.29 12.74
CA THR A 813 3.12 -30.03 13.99
C THR A 813 3.44 -31.49 13.80
N ASP A 814 2.87 -32.13 12.80
CA ASP A 814 3.01 -33.57 12.55
C ASP A 814 4.38 -33.91 11.96
N GLY A 815 4.92 -33.09 11.09
CA GLY A 815 6.28 -33.24 10.59
C GLY A 815 7.33 -33.22 11.70
N ARG A 816 7.24 -32.27 12.64
CA ARG A 816 8.16 -32.20 13.80
C ARG A 816 7.93 -33.27 14.85
N LYS A 817 6.75 -33.87 14.94
CA LYS A 817 6.54 -35.09 15.76
C LYS A 817 7.33 -36.27 15.20
N SER A 818 7.40 -36.39 13.89
CA SER A 818 8.13 -37.46 13.22
C SER A 818 9.64 -37.20 13.20
N ARG A 819 10.03 -35.97 12.86
CA ARG A 819 11.43 -35.50 12.79
C ARG A 819 11.57 -34.19 13.55
N PRO A 820 12.06 -34.21 14.81
CA PRO A 820 12.16 -33.00 15.64
C PRO A 820 13.06 -31.89 15.07
N ASP A 821 14.06 -32.25 14.27
CA ASP A 821 15.00 -31.36 13.59
C ASP A 821 14.61 -31.05 12.15
N LEU A 822 13.37 -31.35 11.76
CA LEU A 822 12.85 -31.07 10.43
C LEU A 822 12.95 -29.57 10.13
N LYS A 823 13.69 -29.21 9.07
CA LYS A 823 13.80 -27.84 8.61
C LYS A 823 12.54 -27.45 7.84
N LEU A 824 11.96 -26.33 8.19
CA LEU A 824 10.66 -25.89 7.67
C LEU A 824 10.76 -24.50 7.05
N GLY A 825 10.38 -24.36 5.81
CA GLY A 825 10.33 -23.10 5.10
C GLY A 825 9.12 -22.95 4.20
N ILE A 826 9.02 -21.79 3.59
CA ILE A 826 8.02 -21.47 2.58
C ILE A 826 8.70 -20.82 1.38
N CYS A 827 8.23 -21.11 0.19
CA CYS A 827 8.73 -20.51 -1.06
C CYS A 827 7.63 -19.98 -2.00
N GLY A 828 6.35 -20.06 -1.61
CA GLY A 828 5.27 -19.39 -2.32
C GLY A 828 5.35 -17.86 -2.19
N GLU A 829 4.54 -17.15 -2.97
CA GLU A 829 4.56 -15.67 -2.99
C GLU A 829 4.22 -15.04 -1.62
N HIS A 830 3.47 -15.75 -0.79
CA HIS A 830 3.16 -15.36 0.60
C HIS A 830 4.41 -15.15 1.48
N GLY A 831 5.58 -15.70 1.09
CA GLY A 831 6.84 -15.50 1.82
C GLY A 831 7.33 -14.05 1.83
N GLY A 832 6.83 -13.21 0.94
CA GLY A 832 7.12 -11.78 0.87
C GLY A 832 5.98 -10.87 1.39
N ASP A 833 4.84 -11.42 1.77
CA ASP A 833 3.71 -10.66 2.30
C ASP A 833 3.82 -10.50 3.83
N PRO A 834 3.80 -9.25 4.36
CA PRO A 834 4.01 -9.01 5.80
C PRO A 834 3.04 -9.75 6.72
N ALA A 835 1.76 -9.82 6.38
CA ALA A 835 0.75 -10.51 7.20
C ALA A 835 0.98 -12.02 7.19
N SER A 836 1.33 -12.58 6.03
CA SER A 836 1.69 -13.99 5.90
C SER A 836 2.99 -14.34 6.63
N VAL A 837 4.00 -13.46 6.60
CA VAL A 837 5.26 -13.62 7.35
C VAL A 837 5.00 -13.69 8.85
N GLN A 838 4.09 -12.85 9.37
CA GLN A 838 3.66 -12.93 10.77
C GLN A 838 3.06 -14.31 11.08
N PHE A 839 2.17 -14.82 10.25
CA PHE A 839 1.59 -16.16 10.41
C PHE A 839 2.67 -17.25 10.39
N PHE A 840 3.63 -17.19 9.45
CA PHE A 840 4.72 -18.18 9.39
C PHE A 840 5.66 -18.12 10.60
N HIS A 841 5.88 -16.94 11.16
CA HIS A 841 6.54 -16.79 12.43
C HIS A 841 5.77 -17.50 13.56
N GLU A 842 4.45 -17.33 13.60
CA GLU A 842 3.58 -17.87 14.63
C GLU A 842 3.52 -19.39 14.61
N VAL A 843 3.43 -20.00 13.43
CA VAL A 843 3.42 -21.46 13.29
C VAL A 843 4.80 -22.08 13.46
N GLY A 844 5.86 -21.28 13.54
CA GLY A 844 7.20 -21.73 13.88
C GLY A 844 8.03 -22.22 12.70
N LEU A 845 7.87 -21.68 11.50
CA LEU A 845 8.79 -21.95 10.39
C LEU A 845 10.20 -21.45 10.73
N ASP A 846 11.21 -22.01 10.06
CA ASP A 846 12.60 -21.63 10.22
C ASP A 846 12.97 -20.48 9.27
N TYR A 847 12.40 -20.43 8.06
CA TYR A 847 12.63 -19.39 7.09
C TYR A 847 11.43 -19.11 6.19
N VAL A 848 11.41 -17.93 5.60
CA VAL A 848 10.55 -17.56 4.48
C VAL A 848 11.43 -17.28 3.25
N SER A 849 10.89 -17.50 2.05
CA SER A 849 11.57 -17.23 0.80
C SER A 849 10.67 -16.44 -0.15
N CYS A 850 11.21 -15.41 -0.77
CA CYS A 850 10.47 -14.48 -1.61
C CYS A 850 11.33 -13.97 -2.77
N SER A 851 10.74 -13.22 -3.70
CA SER A 851 11.49 -12.59 -4.78
C SER A 851 12.56 -11.62 -4.23
N PRO A 852 13.64 -11.33 -4.97
CA PRO A 852 14.75 -10.50 -4.49
C PRO A 852 14.33 -9.15 -3.89
N PHE A 853 13.43 -8.43 -4.55
CA PHE A 853 12.94 -7.12 -4.08
C PHE A 853 12.06 -7.19 -2.82
N ARG A 854 11.51 -8.37 -2.51
CA ARG A 854 10.73 -8.60 -1.28
C ARG A 854 11.59 -8.96 -0.07
N VAL A 855 12.87 -9.28 -0.25
CA VAL A 855 13.79 -9.65 0.85
C VAL A 855 13.86 -8.59 1.94
N PRO A 856 14.06 -7.28 1.65
CA PRO A 856 14.08 -6.26 2.70
C PRO A 856 12.75 -6.16 3.46
N ILE A 857 11.63 -6.29 2.75
CA ILE A 857 10.28 -6.25 3.31
C ILE A 857 10.07 -7.43 4.27
N ALA A 858 10.45 -8.64 3.84
CA ALA A 858 10.34 -9.85 4.65
C ALA A 858 11.23 -9.80 5.92
N ARG A 859 12.44 -9.21 5.83
CA ARG A 859 13.33 -9.00 6.97
C ARG A 859 12.68 -8.10 8.03
N LEU A 860 12.10 -6.97 7.60
CA LEU A 860 11.37 -6.07 8.50
C LEU A 860 10.14 -6.75 9.09
N ALA A 861 9.31 -7.39 8.27
CA ALA A 861 8.11 -8.09 8.69
C ALA A 861 8.41 -9.22 9.70
N ALA A 862 9.49 -9.97 9.47
CA ALA A 862 9.94 -11.01 10.40
C ALA A 862 10.35 -10.45 11.76
N ALA A 863 10.97 -9.29 11.82
CA ALA A 863 11.29 -8.59 13.06
C ALA A 863 10.02 -8.10 13.78
N GLN A 864 9.12 -7.47 13.03
CA GLN A 864 7.85 -6.98 13.55
C GLN A 864 6.96 -8.11 14.08
N ALA A 865 7.01 -9.29 13.49
CA ALA A 865 6.32 -10.48 13.99
C ALA A 865 6.80 -10.92 15.39
N VAL A 866 8.08 -10.74 15.71
CA VAL A 866 8.60 -10.93 17.08
C VAL A 866 8.04 -9.88 18.02
N LEU A 867 7.98 -8.63 17.60
CA LEU A 867 7.54 -7.50 18.40
C LEU A 867 6.02 -7.45 18.62
N ALA A 868 5.23 -8.07 17.78
CA ALA A 868 3.78 -8.15 17.93
C ALA A 868 3.35 -9.00 19.14
N ARG A 869 4.22 -9.89 19.62
CA ARG A 869 3.99 -10.76 20.79
C ARG A 869 4.60 -10.22 22.10
N ALA A 870 5.48 -9.23 22.02
CA ALA A 870 6.08 -8.58 23.18
C ALA A 870 5.23 -7.41 23.66
#